data_955b1c66853a4cb6aa4982a8dbbdea50
#
_entry.id   955b1c66853a4cb6aa4982a8dbbdea50
#
_cell.length_a   1.000
_cell.length_b   1.000
_cell.length_c   1.000
_cell.angle_alpha   90.00
_cell.angle_beta   90.00
_cell.angle_gamma   90.00
#
_symmetry.space_group_name_H-M   'P 1'
#
loop_
_entity.id
_entity.type
_entity.pdbx_description
1 polymer ?
#
loop_
_entity_poly.entity_id
_entity_poly.type
_entity_poly.pdbx_seq_one_letter_code
_entity_poly.pdbx_strand_id
1 'polypeptide(L)'
;MRTQLLLPALSLLLTACTEDEFYRYTNYNPDDAANAPRIEEFAAPKGNARLQTWWHWINGNVSKEGIRRDLDEMADKGYGTAVIFSLEGSIEGPVRFGSPAWYDAFAYAAEIAAKNGMEIGAHNCDGWNEAGGPWNSPENSMKALTWSFAEATGDGTRQRIRLEQPESKRDFYRDIAVLAWPSREVPEETIERFREKSAQLRSWMEEFPEDDRPIPTEALIRPDEVRIFRDSLSDDGVFAWQVPQGRWKIMRLGYTTTGKVNGPGTREGTGLEVDKMNAAALDLHFASYIGKLAEAAGENTGKSFTVVSTDSWECEHQNWAEGFDEGFAALNGYDFLPWIPVFTGQPVGSREATENFLKDFRRTTSHLINRNFYARFAELAHRTGLRYETEPSWDSYVMNQASTFRYADIPQDEIWAQPREVGRIRTLTTENPVWPNEPLSAVFPTAPSAAHFYGKELVSCEALTSWTGNWADSPADMKETCNRILLSGYNALVFHTFAHQPDERCPGWQMEPFGSAINRKLTWWPLSKPFFTYLTRIQYMLQKGRPDARILALYADAIPAGKVRQEFPDAVIADIITGESVRDWLRVEQGRLVSPGRMRYDLLAVSPDIFLRPETLRALKKLVEEGACISGYYLRRYATNAGGAEARAEWEQLNDELFGSTRKSVRRIGKGCVFANHSALEAAEALKIAPAFTPGTGRNIQWTKRIHADGDVWYWLINGTDSAQTFTASFDVQRSAPSFWNAETGTATPAAVYRQEGERTVVPVTLAPYADIFVLFSGKERLHIARCKSTSSDTAATDGGPACLNPSQPFRTAPDGKPEVEFFAPGSVEVQLSDASVRTAYVTGIPAPIELTRPSQSNSMNNGAPRPKCASTASTPGRSTPIRVSAITRA
;
A
#
# COMPACT_ATOMS: atom_id res chain seq x y z
N MET A 1 14.94 19.91 -59.04
CA MET A 1 15.50 20.22 -57.72
C MET A 1 14.62 19.52 -56.72
N ARG A 2 15.01 18.35 -56.27
CA ARG A 2 14.34 17.57 -55.23
C ARG A 2 15.11 17.85 -53.93
N THR A 3 14.50 18.54 -53.03
CA THR A 3 15.02 18.80 -51.69
C THR A 3 14.71 17.58 -50.83
N GLN A 4 15.70 16.75 -50.56
CA GLN A 4 15.63 15.71 -49.55
C GLN A 4 15.64 16.38 -48.16
N LEU A 5 14.54 16.26 -47.42
CA LEU A 5 14.48 16.50 -46.01
C LEU A 5 15.09 15.25 -45.29
N LEU A 6 16.31 15.38 -44.85
CA LEU A 6 16.93 14.48 -43.88
C LEU A 6 16.22 14.69 -42.54
N LEU A 7 15.41 13.73 -42.15
CA LEU A 7 15.01 13.55 -40.75
C LEU A 7 16.26 13.05 -39.97
N PRO A 8 16.67 13.69 -38.90
CA PRO A 8 17.70 13.11 -38.04
C PRO A 8 17.10 11.89 -37.35
N ALA A 9 17.73 10.74 -37.56
CA ALA A 9 17.55 9.57 -36.72
C ALA A 9 17.84 10.00 -35.27
N LEU A 10 16.79 10.10 -34.46
CA LEU A 10 16.91 10.31 -33.02
C LEU A 10 17.50 9.01 -32.44
N SER A 11 18.83 8.98 -32.35
CA SER A 11 19.50 8.00 -31.52
C SER A 11 18.89 8.10 -30.14
N LEU A 12 18.18 7.06 -29.71
CA LEU A 12 17.91 6.77 -28.31
C LEU A 12 19.27 6.68 -27.58
N LEU A 13 19.82 7.84 -27.26
CA LEU A 13 20.76 7.91 -26.16
C LEU A 13 19.96 7.43 -24.92
N LEU A 14 20.25 6.20 -24.52
CA LEU A 14 20.13 5.71 -23.18
C LEU A 14 20.96 6.64 -22.27
N THR A 15 20.48 7.86 -22.02
CA THR A 15 20.83 8.52 -20.79
C THR A 15 20.10 7.72 -19.72
N ALA A 16 20.83 6.76 -19.15
CA ALA A 16 20.54 6.33 -17.81
C ALA A 16 20.42 7.63 -17.00
N CYS A 17 19.20 8.06 -16.68
CA CYS A 17 18.98 8.86 -15.48
C CYS A 17 19.63 8.02 -14.40
N THR A 18 20.70 8.53 -13.80
CA THR A 18 21.34 7.86 -12.71
C THR A 18 20.26 7.65 -11.67
N GLU A 19 20.01 6.40 -11.31
CA GLU A 19 18.96 5.95 -10.39
C GLU A 19 18.97 6.71 -9.05
N ASP A 20 20.05 7.41 -8.73
CA ASP A 20 20.23 8.31 -7.60
C ASP A 20 19.32 9.58 -7.61
N GLU A 21 18.85 10.07 -8.74
CA GLU A 21 18.04 11.30 -8.78
C GLU A 21 16.59 11.08 -8.32
N PHE A 22 16.00 9.93 -8.55
CA PHE A 22 14.62 9.61 -8.13
C PHE A 22 14.46 9.46 -6.61
N TYR A 23 15.49 9.05 -5.91
CA TYR A 23 15.46 8.90 -4.45
C TYR A 23 15.49 10.22 -3.68
N ARG A 24 15.92 11.30 -4.30
CA ARG A 24 16.20 12.57 -3.63
C ARG A 24 15.05 13.54 -3.63
N TYR A 25 13.89 13.21 -4.19
CA TYR A 25 12.79 14.16 -4.25
C TYR A 25 12.19 14.48 -2.88
N THR A 26 12.17 13.53 -1.97
CA THR A 26 11.91 13.80 -0.57
C THR A 26 13.21 13.68 0.21
N ASN A 27 13.72 14.81 0.74
CA ASN A 27 14.83 14.80 1.70
C ASN A 27 14.43 14.18 3.05
N TYR A 28 13.43 13.25 3.04
CA TYR A 28 12.96 12.61 4.25
C TYR A 28 14.09 11.76 4.86
N ASN A 29 14.40 12.07 6.09
CA ASN A 29 15.34 11.31 6.90
C ASN A 29 14.64 10.97 8.23
N PRO A 30 14.24 9.70 8.44
CA PRO A 30 13.57 9.30 9.66
C PRO A 30 14.41 9.52 10.92
N ASP A 31 15.73 9.67 10.77
CA ASP A 31 16.68 9.90 11.84
C ASP A 31 16.96 11.41 12.10
N ASP A 32 16.30 12.31 11.37
CA ASP A 32 16.40 13.75 11.63
C ASP A 32 15.73 14.11 12.96
N ALA A 33 16.34 15.02 13.73
CA ALA A 33 15.82 15.48 15.02
C ALA A 33 14.39 16.08 14.92
N ALA A 34 13.97 16.57 13.75
CA ALA A 34 12.60 17.00 13.48
C ALA A 34 11.59 15.85 13.45
N ASN A 35 12.08 14.61 13.27
CA ASN A 35 11.26 13.40 13.23
C ASN A 35 11.18 12.67 14.58
N ALA A 36 11.70 13.23 15.65
CA ALA A 36 11.40 12.79 17.02
C ALA A 36 9.99 13.31 17.44
N PRO A 37 9.19 12.51 18.16
CA PRO A 37 7.88 12.94 18.63
C PRO A 37 7.97 14.05 19.69
N ARG A 38 7.11 15.08 19.54
CA ARG A 38 7.01 16.23 20.46
C ARG A 38 5.58 16.37 20.95
N ILE A 39 5.41 16.60 22.26
CA ILE A 39 4.07 16.62 22.87
C ILE A 39 3.20 17.77 22.35
N GLU A 40 3.79 18.93 22.09
CA GLU A 40 3.06 20.09 21.57
C GLU A 40 2.52 19.85 20.18
N GLU A 41 3.30 19.16 19.32
CA GLU A 41 2.90 18.77 17.97
C GLU A 41 1.88 17.63 18.01
N PHE A 42 2.05 16.64 18.90
CA PHE A 42 1.09 15.59 19.12
C PHE A 42 -0.26 16.13 19.59
N ALA A 43 -0.28 17.10 20.49
CA ALA A 43 -1.54 17.69 20.98
C ALA A 43 -2.33 18.38 19.86
N ALA A 44 -1.63 19.02 18.90
CA ALA A 44 -2.23 19.76 17.77
C ALA A 44 -1.44 19.52 16.47
N PRO A 45 -1.59 18.34 15.86
CA PRO A 45 -0.85 17.98 14.65
C PRO A 45 -1.16 18.89 13.45
N LYS A 46 -0.14 19.10 12.61
CA LYS A 46 -0.22 19.92 11.40
C LYS A 46 0.41 19.19 10.21
N GLY A 47 0.31 19.81 9.03
CA GLY A 47 0.93 19.30 7.80
C GLY A 47 0.44 17.92 7.43
N ASN A 48 1.36 17.04 7.09
CA ASN A 48 1.11 15.68 6.62
C ASN A 48 0.36 14.76 7.60
N ALA A 49 0.33 15.12 8.90
CA ALA A 49 -0.44 14.35 9.89
C ALA A 49 -1.95 14.57 9.79
N ARG A 50 -2.40 15.57 9.04
CA ARG A 50 -3.82 15.81 8.81
C ARG A 50 -4.38 14.81 7.82
N LEU A 51 -5.70 14.58 7.89
CA LEU A 51 -6.41 13.60 7.08
C LEU A 51 -6.49 14.01 5.61
N GLN A 52 -6.61 13.01 4.75
CA GLN A 52 -6.91 13.20 3.33
C GLN A 52 -8.27 12.60 3.00
N THR A 53 -8.84 13.01 1.86
CA THR A 53 -10.08 12.43 1.32
C THR A 53 -10.11 12.53 -0.19
N TRP A 54 -10.70 11.53 -0.83
CA TRP A 54 -11.22 11.68 -2.18
C TRP A 54 -12.38 12.66 -2.14
N TRP A 55 -12.32 13.70 -2.97
CA TRP A 55 -13.36 14.74 -3.04
C TRP A 55 -14.05 14.68 -4.40
N HIS A 56 -15.13 13.92 -4.44
CA HIS A 56 -15.82 13.59 -5.67
C HIS A 56 -16.69 14.73 -6.19
N TRP A 57 -16.40 15.21 -7.39
CA TRP A 57 -17.17 16.16 -8.15
C TRP A 57 -18.05 15.40 -9.15
N ILE A 58 -19.32 15.17 -8.80
CA ILE A 58 -20.21 14.24 -9.50
C ILE A 58 -20.89 14.95 -10.67
N ASN A 59 -20.56 14.53 -11.90
CA ASN A 59 -21.17 14.91 -13.16
C ASN A 59 -21.44 16.43 -13.29
N GLY A 60 -20.47 17.25 -12.95
CA GLY A 60 -20.55 18.71 -13.09
C GLY A 60 -21.49 19.42 -12.11
N ASN A 61 -22.01 18.72 -11.09
CA ASN A 61 -22.76 19.34 -10.01
C ASN A 61 -21.82 20.02 -9.02
N VAL A 62 -21.24 21.13 -9.43
CA VAL A 62 -20.22 21.88 -8.71
C VAL A 62 -20.66 23.34 -8.54
N SER A 63 -20.42 23.92 -7.38
CA SER A 63 -20.64 25.34 -7.12
C SER A 63 -19.53 25.94 -6.28
N LYS A 64 -19.15 27.20 -6.52
CA LYS A 64 -18.14 27.91 -5.73
C LYS A 64 -18.53 28.04 -4.26
N GLU A 65 -19.80 28.25 -3.98
CA GLU A 65 -20.28 28.29 -2.59
C GLU A 65 -20.15 26.93 -1.91
N GLY A 66 -20.49 25.85 -2.61
CA GLY A 66 -20.28 24.47 -2.14
C GLY A 66 -18.80 24.19 -1.88
N ILE A 67 -17.91 24.55 -2.84
CA ILE A 67 -16.46 24.40 -2.70
C ILE A 67 -15.96 25.11 -1.43
N ARG A 68 -16.33 26.35 -1.25
CA ARG A 68 -15.92 27.13 -0.07
C ARG A 68 -16.38 26.45 1.23
N ARG A 69 -17.67 26.06 1.30
CA ARG A 69 -18.23 25.42 2.50
C ARG A 69 -17.59 24.07 2.79
N ASP A 70 -17.39 23.24 1.78
CA ASP A 70 -16.79 21.93 1.97
C ASP A 70 -15.36 22.07 2.52
N LEU A 71 -14.54 22.93 1.92
CA LEU A 71 -13.16 23.16 2.36
C LEU A 71 -13.08 23.84 3.74
N ASP A 72 -14.00 24.80 4.06
CA ASP A 72 -14.07 25.40 5.38
C ASP A 72 -14.39 24.35 6.45
N GLU A 73 -15.35 23.47 6.19
CA GLU A 73 -15.75 22.39 7.10
C GLU A 73 -14.65 21.31 7.22
N MET A 74 -14.02 20.91 6.12
CA MET A 74 -12.90 19.98 6.14
C MET A 74 -11.75 20.53 6.99
N ALA A 75 -11.38 21.79 6.80
CA ALA A 75 -10.33 22.45 7.57
C ALA A 75 -10.65 22.48 9.07
N ASP A 76 -11.91 22.81 9.46
CA ASP A 76 -12.33 22.81 10.88
C ASP A 76 -12.22 21.41 11.49
N LYS A 77 -12.49 20.35 10.73
CA LYS A 77 -12.44 18.96 11.21
C LYS A 77 -11.04 18.34 11.21
N GLY A 78 -10.04 19.03 10.62
CA GLY A 78 -8.66 18.56 10.63
C GLY A 78 -8.21 17.85 9.35
N TYR A 79 -8.94 17.99 8.26
CA TYR A 79 -8.46 17.56 6.94
C TYR A 79 -7.35 18.48 6.45
N GLY A 80 -6.33 17.90 5.84
CA GLY A 80 -5.19 18.57 5.24
C GLY A 80 -5.25 18.62 3.73
N THR A 81 -5.75 17.55 3.10
CA THR A 81 -5.75 17.42 1.65
C THR A 81 -7.09 16.88 1.16
N ALA A 82 -7.61 17.46 0.07
CA ALA A 82 -8.78 16.97 -0.65
C ALA A 82 -8.39 16.73 -2.12
N VAL A 83 -8.41 15.48 -2.58
CA VAL A 83 -8.06 15.11 -3.95
C VAL A 83 -9.31 15.07 -4.80
N ILE A 84 -9.36 15.90 -5.83
CA ILE A 84 -10.53 16.04 -6.69
C ILE A 84 -10.58 14.89 -7.69
N PHE A 85 -11.70 14.16 -7.68
CA PHE A 85 -12.11 13.20 -8.69
C PHE A 85 -13.36 13.73 -9.39
N SER A 86 -13.33 13.83 -10.72
CA SER A 86 -14.52 14.07 -11.53
C SER A 86 -15.10 12.73 -11.94
N LEU A 87 -16.38 12.52 -11.71
CA LEU A 87 -17.05 11.24 -11.96
C LEU A 87 -18.35 11.46 -12.72
N GLU A 88 -18.78 10.43 -13.44
CA GLU A 88 -20.16 10.40 -13.98
C GLU A 88 -21.20 10.38 -12.86
N GLY A 89 -22.45 10.64 -13.21
CA GLY A 89 -23.59 10.56 -12.29
C GLY A 89 -24.91 10.71 -13.03
N SER A 90 -25.98 10.26 -12.43
CA SER A 90 -27.32 10.24 -13.02
C SER A 90 -27.90 11.63 -13.33
N ILE A 91 -27.43 12.67 -12.64
CA ILE A 91 -27.89 14.06 -12.80
C ILE A 91 -26.73 14.89 -13.35
N GLU A 92 -26.96 15.50 -14.50
CA GLU A 92 -25.97 16.37 -15.15
C GLU A 92 -26.02 17.78 -14.55
N GLY A 93 -24.84 18.30 -14.14
CA GLY A 93 -24.67 19.63 -13.59
C GLY A 93 -24.22 20.67 -14.62
N PRO A 94 -24.17 21.96 -14.22
CA PRO A 94 -23.83 23.06 -15.13
C PRO A 94 -22.33 23.17 -15.40
N VAL A 95 -21.44 22.60 -14.56
CA VAL A 95 -19.98 22.75 -14.66
C VAL A 95 -19.38 21.52 -15.31
N ARG A 96 -19.39 21.50 -16.64
CA ARG A 96 -18.94 20.35 -17.40
C ARG A 96 -17.43 20.17 -17.32
N PHE A 97 -16.98 18.91 -17.22
CA PHE A 97 -15.57 18.54 -17.16
C PHE A 97 -14.79 19.18 -18.33
N GLY A 98 -13.60 19.72 -18.03
CA GLY A 98 -12.71 20.35 -19.00
C GLY A 98 -13.22 21.65 -19.63
N SER A 99 -14.39 22.17 -19.22
CA SER A 99 -14.88 23.48 -19.65
C SER A 99 -14.15 24.62 -18.94
N PRO A 100 -14.22 25.86 -19.47
CA PRO A 100 -13.68 27.04 -18.74
C PRO A 100 -14.25 27.18 -17.33
N ALA A 101 -15.54 26.87 -17.12
CA ALA A 101 -16.17 26.91 -15.81
C ALA A 101 -15.62 25.83 -14.86
N TRP A 102 -15.21 24.69 -15.39
CA TRP A 102 -14.60 23.64 -14.60
C TRP A 102 -13.19 24.03 -14.12
N TYR A 103 -12.34 24.58 -15.01
CA TYR A 103 -11.03 25.10 -14.63
C TYR A 103 -11.12 26.29 -13.67
N ASP A 104 -12.11 27.17 -13.83
CA ASP A 104 -12.38 28.26 -12.90
C ASP A 104 -12.82 27.75 -11.51
N ALA A 105 -13.60 26.69 -11.45
CA ALA A 105 -13.97 26.03 -10.19
C ALA A 105 -12.74 25.37 -9.51
N PHE A 106 -11.86 24.73 -10.28
CA PHE A 106 -10.61 24.15 -9.79
C PHE A 106 -9.66 25.23 -9.24
N ALA A 107 -9.45 26.31 -9.98
CA ALA A 107 -8.66 27.45 -9.52
C ALA A 107 -9.19 28.05 -8.22
N TYR A 108 -10.51 28.19 -8.12
CA TYR A 108 -11.19 28.66 -6.91
C TYR A 108 -10.99 27.70 -5.73
N ALA A 109 -11.05 26.38 -5.97
CA ALA A 109 -10.77 25.38 -4.94
C ALA A 109 -9.32 25.52 -4.41
N ALA A 110 -8.33 25.70 -5.30
CA ALA A 110 -6.94 25.93 -4.92
C ALA A 110 -6.78 27.22 -4.07
N GLU A 111 -7.48 28.29 -4.43
CA GLU A 111 -7.47 29.56 -3.67
C GLU A 111 -8.05 29.39 -2.25
N ILE A 112 -9.21 28.71 -2.13
CA ILE A 112 -9.84 28.49 -0.83
C ILE A 112 -9.03 27.51 0.03
N ALA A 113 -8.45 26.47 -0.56
CA ALA A 113 -7.54 25.57 0.14
C ALA A 113 -6.34 26.35 0.73
N ALA A 114 -5.71 27.23 -0.07
CA ALA A 114 -4.62 28.09 0.41
C ALA A 114 -5.04 28.96 1.60
N LYS A 115 -6.23 29.59 1.56
CA LYS A 115 -6.77 30.41 2.66
C LYS A 115 -6.99 29.61 3.94
N ASN A 116 -7.38 28.36 3.81
CA ASN A 116 -7.67 27.45 4.93
C ASN A 116 -6.43 26.69 5.43
N GLY A 117 -5.26 26.91 4.82
CA GLY A 117 -4.05 26.14 5.08
C GLY A 117 -4.22 24.65 4.75
N MET A 118 -5.03 24.36 3.75
CA MET A 118 -5.23 23.04 3.18
C MET A 118 -4.51 22.90 1.83
N GLU A 119 -4.42 21.68 1.37
CA GLU A 119 -3.96 21.31 0.03
C GLU A 119 -5.11 20.71 -0.76
N ILE A 120 -5.09 20.85 -2.08
CA ILE A 120 -5.87 20.05 -2.99
C ILE A 120 -4.96 19.19 -3.85
N GLY A 121 -5.49 18.06 -4.28
CA GLY A 121 -4.92 17.20 -5.32
C GLY A 121 -5.88 17.05 -6.49
N ALA A 122 -5.42 16.36 -7.53
CA ALA A 122 -6.25 15.96 -8.64
C ALA A 122 -5.93 14.53 -9.07
N HIS A 123 -6.95 13.73 -9.32
CA HIS A 123 -6.80 12.46 -9.99
C HIS A 123 -6.43 12.68 -11.47
N ASN A 124 -5.72 11.72 -12.07
CA ASN A 124 -5.10 11.86 -13.39
C ASN A 124 -6.07 11.79 -14.58
N CYS A 125 -7.33 11.48 -14.39
CA CYS A 125 -8.33 11.48 -15.46
C CYS A 125 -9.74 11.80 -14.91
N ASP A 126 -10.73 11.83 -15.78
CA ASP A 126 -12.15 11.82 -15.42
C ASP A 126 -12.59 10.36 -15.16
N GLY A 127 -13.20 10.07 -14.05
CA GLY A 127 -13.34 8.71 -13.51
C GLY A 127 -12.18 8.35 -12.58
N TRP A 128 -12.01 7.06 -12.26
CA TRP A 128 -10.92 6.57 -11.40
C TRP A 128 -9.94 5.62 -12.11
N ASN A 129 -10.11 5.32 -13.39
CA ASN A 129 -9.10 4.58 -14.16
C ASN A 129 -7.78 5.34 -14.22
N GLU A 130 -6.71 4.67 -14.64
CA GLU A 130 -5.35 5.18 -14.55
C GLU A 130 -5.07 6.47 -15.35
N ALA A 131 -5.39 6.52 -16.66
CA ALA A 131 -4.95 7.61 -17.50
C ALA A 131 -5.70 7.67 -18.85
N GLY A 132 -6.98 7.92 -18.85
CA GLY A 132 -7.77 8.07 -20.08
C GLY A 132 -8.23 9.50 -20.35
N GLY A 133 -8.69 9.75 -21.55
CA GLY A 133 -9.26 11.04 -21.88
C GLY A 133 -9.47 11.29 -23.37
N PRO A 134 -10.31 12.29 -23.71
CA PRO A 134 -10.74 12.55 -25.11
C PRO A 134 -9.61 13.07 -26.02
N TRP A 135 -8.46 13.41 -25.44
CA TRP A 135 -7.25 13.83 -26.18
C TRP A 135 -6.39 12.65 -26.64
N ASN A 136 -6.67 11.43 -26.19
CA ASN A 136 -5.94 10.25 -26.61
C ASN A 136 -6.52 9.68 -27.91
N SER A 137 -5.71 9.64 -28.96
CA SER A 137 -6.05 8.97 -30.23
C SER A 137 -5.74 7.46 -30.13
N PRO A 138 -6.22 6.64 -31.08
CA PRO A 138 -5.85 5.23 -31.14
C PRO A 138 -4.33 4.98 -31.19
N GLU A 139 -3.57 5.88 -31.81
CA GLU A 139 -2.10 5.81 -31.88
C GLU A 139 -1.44 5.97 -30.51
N ASN A 140 -2.03 6.74 -29.61
CA ASN A 140 -1.50 7.02 -28.28
C ASN A 140 -2.15 6.17 -27.17
N SER A 141 -3.09 5.29 -27.56
CA SER A 141 -3.84 4.45 -26.61
C SER A 141 -3.17 3.10 -26.36
N MET A 142 -3.62 2.38 -25.34
CA MET A 142 -3.23 1.01 -25.04
C MET A 142 -3.40 0.09 -26.26
N LYS A 143 -2.42 -0.78 -26.51
CA LYS A 143 -2.36 -1.67 -27.68
C LYS A 143 -2.63 -3.13 -27.33
N ALA A 144 -3.25 -3.83 -28.28
CA ALA A 144 -3.42 -5.28 -28.25
C ALA A 144 -2.93 -5.91 -29.55
N LEU A 145 -2.18 -7.02 -29.42
CA LEU A 145 -1.83 -7.87 -30.56
C LEU A 145 -3.10 -8.47 -31.16
N THR A 146 -3.13 -8.49 -32.48
CA THR A 146 -4.20 -9.10 -33.28
C THR A 146 -3.60 -9.84 -34.45
N TRP A 147 -4.27 -10.91 -34.91
CA TRP A 147 -3.77 -11.72 -36.02
C TRP A 147 -4.87 -12.39 -36.81
N SER A 148 -4.52 -12.75 -38.04
CA SER A 148 -5.33 -13.63 -38.89
C SER A 148 -4.46 -14.80 -39.39
N PHE A 149 -5.08 -15.87 -39.86
CA PHE A 149 -4.42 -17.06 -40.32
C PHE A 149 -4.77 -17.44 -41.74
N ALA A 150 -3.77 -18.03 -42.41
CA ALA A 150 -3.97 -18.87 -43.60
C ALA A 150 -3.19 -20.17 -43.41
N GLU A 151 -3.57 -21.21 -44.16
CA GLU A 151 -2.83 -22.45 -44.25
C GLU A 151 -2.31 -22.64 -45.68
N ALA A 152 -1.13 -23.25 -45.79
CA ALA A 152 -0.56 -23.62 -47.07
C ALA A 152 0.03 -25.03 -47.00
N THR A 153 -0.16 -25.79 -48.08
CA THR A 153 0.58 -27.06 -48.27
C THR A 153 1.68 -26.77 -49.28
N GLY A 154 2.93 -26.85 -48.79
CA GLY A 154 4.11 -26.58 -49.60
C GLY A 154 4.68 -27.81 -50.27
N ASP A 155 5.16 -27.61 -51.49
CA ASP A 155 5.89 -28.58 -52.31
C ASP A 155 7.30 -28.06 -52.71
N GLY A 156 7.73 -26.95 -52.09
CA GLY A 156 8.99 -26.25 -52.38
C GLY A 156 8.85 -25.17 -53.45
N THR A 157 7.68 -24.93 -53.99
CA THR A 157 7.43 -23.89 -54.96
C THR A 157 6.99 -22.58 -54.34
N ARG A 158 7.12 -21.46 -55.12
CA ARG A 158 6.62 -20.16 -54.69
C ARG A 158 5.09 -20.07 -54.86
N GLN A 159 4.42 -19.76 -53.76
CA GLN A 159 2.99 -19.57 -53.71
C GLN A 159 2.65 -18.13 -53.37
N ARG A 160 1.46 -17.69 -53.83
CA ARG A 160 0.87 -16.41 -53.44
C ARG A 160 -0.31 -16.69 -52.49
N ILE A 161 -0.21 -16.23 -51.28
CA ILE A 161 -1.14 -16.53 -50.20
C ILE A 161 -1.80 -15.24 -49.79
N ARG A 162 -3.11 -15.18 -49.82
CA ARG A 162 -3.88 -14.03 -49.35
C ARG A 162 -4.05 -14.13 -47.85
N LEU A 163 -3.64 -13.07 -47.14
CA LEU A 163 -3.80 -12.92 -45.69
C LEU A 163 -4.76 -11.77 -45.41
N GLU A 164 -5.92 -12.11 -44.90
CA GLU A 164 -6.92 -11.09 -44.55
C GLU A 164 -6.35 -10.19 -43.41
N GLN A 165 -6.74 -8.92 -43.38
CA GLN A 165 -6.39 -8.04 -42.31
C GLN A 165 -7.02 -8.57 -41.01
N PRO A 166 -6.25 -8.65 -39.91
CA PRO A 166 -6.80 -9.00 -38.60
C PRO A 166 -7.89 -8.04 -38.15
N GLU A 167 -8.68 -8.47 -37.17
CA GLU A 167 -9.68 -7.63 -36.52
C GLU A 167 -9.01 -6.38 -35.95
N SER A 168 -9.64 -5.23 -36.16
CA SER A 168 -9.17 -3.93 -35.65
C SER A 168 -10.29 -3.22 -34.90
N LYS A 169 -9.90 -2.38 -33.95
CA LYS A 169 -10.82 -1.51 -33.22
C LYS A 169 -10.55 -0.05 -33.57
N ARG A 170 -11.61 0.76 -33.60
CA ARG A 170 -11.50 2.21 -33.89
C ARG A 170 -10.79 2.52 -35.20
N ASP A 171 -10.93 1.66 -36.22
CA ASP A 171 -10.29 1.78 -37.54
C ASP A 171 -8.74 1.93 -37.46
N PHE A 172 -8.13 1.43 -36.40
CA PHE A 172 -6.70 1.49 -36.18
C PHE A 172 -6.06 0.11 -36.25
N TYR A 173 -5.12 -0.06 -37.17
CA TYR A 173 -4.35 -1.29 -37.36
C TYR A 173 -2.95 -0.98 -37.89
N ARG A 174 -1.94 -1.74 -37.45
CA ARG A 174 -0.57 -1.73 -37.97
C ARG A 174 -0.05 -3.14 -38.09
N ASP A 175 0.55 -3.49 -39.21
CA ASP A 175 1.27 -4.76 -39.40
C ASP A 175 2.58 -4.76 -38.61
N ILE A 176 2.93 -5.91 -38.03
CA ILE A 176 4.23 -6.19 -37.36
C ILE A 176 5.07 -7.09 -38.27
N ALA A 177 4.53 -8.25 -38.65
CA ALA A 177 5.21 -9.25 -39.46
C ALA A 177 4.24 -10.31 -39.99
N VAL A 178 4.65 -11.02 -41.02
CA VAL A 178 4.08 -12.34 -41.33
C VAL A 178 4.94 -13.41 -40.69
N LEU A 179 4.31 -14.35 -39.98
CA LEU A 179 4.96 -15.48 -39.31
C LEU A 179 4.47 -16.77 -39.95
N ALA A 180 5.35 -17.76 -40.12
CA ALA A 180 4.95 -19.06 -40.61
C ALA A 180 5.66 -20.19 -39.86
N TRP A 181 4.91 -21.24 -39.49
CA TRP A 181 5.45 -22.41 -38.81
C TRP A 181 4.76 -23.68 -39.25
N PRO A 182 5.41 -24.89 -39.08
CA PRO A 182 4.78 -26.16 -39.43
C PRO A 182 3.45 -26.35 -38.69
N SER A 183 2.38 -26.68 -39.42
CA SER A 183 1.07 -26.92 -38.83
C SER A 183 1.12 -28.18 -37.94
N ARG A 184 0.81 -27.99 -36.64
CA ARG A 184 0.75 -29.04 -35.64
C ARG A 184 -0.66 -29.11 -35.06
N GLU A 185 -1.09 -30.33 -34.70
CA GLU A 185 -2.32 -30.49 -33.92
C GLU A 185 -1.99 -30.24 -32.44
N VAL A 186 -2.71 -29.29 -31.86
CA VAL A 186 -2.52 -28.88 -30.44
C VAL A 186 -3.82 -29.22 -29.71
N PRO A 187 -3.79 -30.15 -28.74
CA PRO A 187 -4.94 -30.40 -27.88
C PRO A 187 -5.40 -29.11 -27.17
N GLU A 188 -6.70 -28.97 -26.96
CA GLU A 188 -7.26 -27.88 -26.17
C GLU A 188 -6.59 -27.84 -24.79
N GLU A 189 -6.41 -26.66 -24.24
CA GLU A 189 -5.78 -26.42 -22.92
C GLU A 189 -4.34 -26.94 -22.78
N THR A 190 -3.61 -27.13 -23.87
CA THR A 190 -2.20 -27.55 -23.81
C THR A 190 -1.33 -26.58 -22.98
N ILE A 191 -1.63 -25.28 -23.01
CA ILE A 191 -1.05 -24.24 -22.17
C ILE A 191 -2.17 -23.69 -21.32
N GLU A 192 -2.16 -24.01 -20.02
CA GLU A 192 -3.20 -23.56 -19.12
C GLU A 192 -3.24 -22.02 -19.03
N ARG A 193 -4.43 -21.44 -19.21
CA ARG A 193 -4.68 -20.00 -19.10
C ARG A 193 -3.73 -19.12 -19.94
N PHE A 194 -3.33 -19.60 -21.12
CA PHE A 194 -2.36 -18.86 -21.96
C PHE A 194 -2.84 -17.46 -22.31
N ARG A 195 -4.15 -17.25 -22.50
CA ARG A 195 -4.71 -15.94 -22.83
C ARG A 195 -4.58 -14.93 -21.67
N GLU A 196 -4.68 -15.39 -20.45
CA GLU A 196 -4.45 -14.56 -19.27
C GLU A 196 -2.95 -14.33 -19.05
N LYS A 197 -2.13 -15.40 -19.13
CA LYS A 197 -0.68 -15.34 -19.00
C LYS A 197 -0.01 -14.45 -20.06
N SER A 198 -0.65 -14.24 -21.21
CA SER A 198 -0.22 -13.36 -22.31
C SER A 198 -0.97 -12.03 -22.36
N ALA A 199 -1.67 -11.67 -21.30
CA ALA A 199 -2.42 -10.42 -21.18
C ALA A 199 -3.43 -10.15 -22.32
N GLN A 200 -4.07 -11.20 -22.86
CA GLN A 200 -5.18 -11.10 -23.82
C GLN A 200 -6.53 -11.04 -23.11
N LEU A 201 -6.60 -11.62 -21.91
CA LEU A 201 -7.78 -11.61 -21.04
C LEU A 201 -7.38 -11.10 -19.66
N ARG A 202 -8.31 -10.39 -19.05
CA ARG A 202 -8.22 -9.99 -17.64
C ARG A 202 -8.13 -11.23 -16.76
N SER A 203 -7.26 -11.17 -15.75
CA SER A 203 -7.16 -12.18 -14.71
C SER A 203 -7.28 -11.52 -13.34
N TRP A 204 -7.95 -12.22 -12.42
CA TRP A 204 -8.05 -11.86 -11.02
C TRP A 204 -7.13 -12.73 -10.14
N MET A 205 -6.20 -13.47 -10.74
CA MET A 205 -5.34 -14.38 -10.00
C MET A 205 -4.08 -13.68 -9.54
N GLU A 206 -3.83 -13.70 -8.26
CA GLU A 206 -2.57 -13.25 -7.67
C GLU A 206 -1.38 -14.12 -8.08
N GLU A 207 -1.65 -15.35 -8.53
CA GLU A 207 -0.63 -16.32 -8.93
C GLU A 207 -1.19 -17.22 -10.03
N PHE A 208 -0.43 -17.46 -11.09
CA PHE A 208 -0.80 -18.46 -12.08
C PHE A 208 -0.35 -19.86 -11.64
N PRO A 209 -1.25 -20.85 -11.69
CA PRO A 209 -0.88 -22.22 -11.35
C PRO A 209 0.21 -22.73 -12.31
N GLU A 210 1.16 -23.46 -11.76
CA GLU A 210 2.16 -24.15 -12.57
C GLU A 210 1.54 -25.38 -13.23
N ASP A 211 1.80 -25.51 -14.51
CA ASP A 211 1.31 -26.62 -15.32
C ASP A 211 2.45 -27.61 -15.60
N ASP A 212 2.45 -28.73 -14.88
CA ASP A 212 3.45 -29.81 -15.02
C ASP A 212 2.99 -30.94 -15.98
N ARG A 213 1.81 -30.81 -16.61
CA ARG A 213 1.29 -31.78 -17.55
C ARG A 213 2.22 -31.92 -18.76
N PRO A 214 2.53 -33.11 -19.23
CA PRO A 214 3.39 -33.28 -20.40
C PRO A 214 2.71 -32.74 -21.67
N ILE A 215 3.49 -32.05 -22.51
CA ILE A 215 3.04 -31.64 -23.84
C ILE A 215 3.39 -32.78 -24.84
N PRO A 216 2.44 -33.23 -25.68
CA PRO A 216 2.75 -34.16 -26.74
C PRO A 216 3.86 -33.57 -27.65
N THR A 217 4.88 -34.39 -27.94
CA THR A 217 6.04 -33.95 -28.74
C THR A 217 5.62 -33.46 -30.14
N GLU A 218 4.57 -34.09 -30.69
CA GLU A 218 3.98 -33.72 -31.98
C GLU A 218 3.30 -32.36 -31.99
N ALA A 219 2.91 -31.82 -30.84
CA ALA A 219 2.36 -30.48 -30.70
C ALA A 219 3.43 -29.38 -30.57
N LEU A 220 4.66 -29.74 -30.26
CA LEU A 220 5.75 -28.78 -30.05
C LEU A 220 6.30 -28.27 -31.41
N ILE A 221 6.57 -26.98 -31.49
CA ILE A 221 7.42 -26.36 -32.50
C ILE A 221 8.69 -25.81 -31.88
N ARG A 222 9.78 -25.79 -32.61
CA ARG A 222 11.01 -25.14 -32.14
C ARG A 222 11.00 -23.67 -32.52
N PRO A 223 11.66 -22.79 -31.77
CA PRO A 223 11.76 -21.37 -32.13
C PRO A 223 12.40 -21.16 -33.52
N ASP A 224 13.36 -22.01 -33.91
CA ASP A 224 14.04 -21.96 -35.21
C ASP A 224 13.18 -22.49 -36.37
N GLU A 225 12.03 -23.13 -36.12
CA GLU A 225 11.05 -23.50 -37.13
C GLU A 225 10.11 -22.35 -37.51
N VAL A 226 10.02 -21.29 -36.64
CA VAL A 226 9.21 -20.12 -36.94
C VAL A 226 9.94 -19.20 -37.91
N ARG A 227 9.34 -18.99 -39.08
CA ARG A 227 9.85 -18.06 -40.09
C ARG A 227 9.23 -16.71 -39.91
N ILE A 228 10.03 -15.65 -39.93
CA ILE A 228 9.59 -14.27 -39.68
C ILE A 228 9.88 -13.46 -40.97
N PHE A 229 8.87 -12.76 -41.45
CA PHE A 229 8.92 -11.94 -42.67
C PHE A 229 8.38 -10.55 -42.33
N ARG A 230 9.29 -9.59 -42.18
CA ARG A 230 8.95 -8.17 -42.04
C ARG A 230 8.78 -7.55 -43.44
N ASP A 231 7.91 -6.58 -43.58
CA ASP A 231 7.67 -5.79 -44.80
C ASP A 231 7.49 -6.65 -46.07
N SER A 232 6.89 -7.83 -45.92
CA SER A 232 6.78 -8.82 -47.02
C SER A 232 5.35 -8.99 -47.56
N LEU A 233 4.39 -8.24 -46.97
CA LEU A 233 3.00 -8.22 -47.42
C LEU A 233 2.79 -7.09 -48.42
N SER A 234 2.15 -7.39 -49.56
CA SER A 234 1.74 -6.36 -50.51
C SER A 234 0.50 -5.60 -50.00
N ASP A 235 0.25 -4.40 -50.53
CA ASP A 235 -0.88 -3.52 -50.14
C ASP A 235 -2.23 -4.20 -50.24
N ASP A 236 -2.39 -5.18 -51.15
CA ASP A 236 -3.60 -5.99 -51.33
C ASP A 236 -3.66 -7.23 -50.42
N GLY A 237 -2.74 -7.35 -49.46
CA GLY A 237 -2.71 -8.45 -48.47
C GLY A 237 -2.19 -9.78 -49.02
N VAL A 238 -1.41 -9.78 -50.11
CA VAL A 238 -0.80 -10.99 -50.65
C VAL A 238 0.64 -11.16 -50.18
N PHE A 239 0.88 -12.32 -49.58
CA PHE A 239 2.18 -12.79 -49.18
C PHE A 239 2.73 -13.82 -50.19
N ALA A 240 3.90 -13.58 -50.76
CA ALA A 240 4.53 -14.44 -51.75
C ALA A 240 5.77 -15.13 -51.15
N TRP A 241 5.66 -16.43 -50.93
CA TRP A 241 6.69 -17.23 -50.25
C TRP A 241 6.94 -18.55 -50.93
N GLN A 242 8.19 -19.03 -50.91
CA GLN A 242 8.58 -20.38 -51.31
C GLN A 242 8.27 -21.32 -50.17
N VAL A 243 7.09 -21.94 -50.19
CA VAL A 243 6.58 -22.75 -49.08
C VAL A 243 7.30 -24.10 -49.02
N PRO A 244 8.07 -24.39 -47.93
CA PRO A 244 8.75 -25.68 -47.79
C PRO A 244 7.76 -26.85 -47.80
N GLN A 245 8.24 -28.03 -48.08
CA GLN A 245 7.40 -29.24 -48.09
C GLN A 245 6.69 -29.44 -46.76
N GLY A 246 5.37 -29.75 -46.80
CA GLY A 246 4.53 -30.01 -45.62
C GLY A 246 3.45 -28.98 -45.47
N ARG A 247 2.68 -29.10 -44.37
CA ARG A 247 1.60 -28.16 -44.02
C ARG A 247 2.17 -27.05 -43.14
N TRP A 248 1.80 -25.81 -43.48
CA TRP A 248 2.25 -24.60 -42.82
C TRP A 248 1.07 -23.75 -42.36
N LYS A 249 1.13 -23.28 -41.11
CA LYS A 249 0.25 -22.24 -40.58
C LYS A 249 0.94 -20.89 -40.78
N ILE A 250 0.23 -19.93 -41.37
CA ILE A 250 0.78 -18.61 -41.70
C ILE A 250 -0.07 -17.57 -41.02
N MET A 251 0.57 -16.71 -40.23
CA MET A 251 -0.06 -15.67 -39.45
C MET A 251 0.30 -14.31 -40.01
N ARG A 252 -0.68 -13.46 -40.24
CA ARG A 252 -0.49 -12.02 -40.36
C ARG A 252 -0.64 -11.45 -38.99
N LEU A 253 0.43 -10.95 -38.41
CA LEU A 253 0.50 -10.38 -37.05
C LEU A 253 0.53 -8.86 -37.13
N GLY A 254 -0.30 -8.22 -36.36
CA GLY A 254 -0.32 -6.77 -36.17
C GLY A 254 -0.85 -6.39 -34.82
N TYR A 255 -1.12 -5.12 -34.65
CA TYR A 255 -1.70 -4.59 -33.42
C TYR A 255 -2.80 -3.56 -33.69
N THR A 256 -3.69 -3.44 -32.72
CA THR A 256 -4.78 -2.46 -32.71
C THR A 256 -4.85 -1.79 -31.34
N THR A 257 -5.68 -0.76 -31.17
CA THR A 257 -6.01 -0.26 -29.85
C THR A 257 -6.80 -1.30 -29.04
N THR A 258 -6.63 -1.36 -27.71
CA THR A 258 -7.52 -2.16 -26.85
C THR A 258 -8.97 -1.64 -26.91
N GLY A 259 -9.14 -0.34 -27.21
CA GLY A 259 -10.42 0.33 -27.22
C GLY A 259 -10.95 0.66 -25.83
N LYS A 260 -10.19 0.33 -24.76
CA LYS A 260 -10.57 0.68 -23.39
C LYS A 260 -10.59 2.19 -23.21
N VAL A 261 -11.58 2.67 -22.50
CA VAL A 261 -11.75 4.08 -22.13
C VAL A 261 -11.71 4.22 -20.61
N ASN A 262 -11.37 5.41 -20.12
CA ASN A 262 -11.46 5.73 -18.70
C ASN A 262 -12.93 5.70 -18.23
N GLY A 263 -13.12 5.42 -16.95
CA GLY A 263 -14.44 5.36 -16.33
C GLY A 263 -14.35 5.27 -14.81
N PRO A 264 -15.49 5.48 -14.15
CA PRO A 264 -16.76 6.05 -14.66
C PRO A 264 -16.63 7.57 -14.92
N GLY A 265 -16.31 7.92 -16.14
CA GLY A 265 -16.09 9.30 -16.58
C GLY A 265 -17.33 9.97 -17.10
N THR A 266 -17.38 11.30 -17.00
CA THR A 266 -18.41 12.09 -17.64
C THR A 266 -18.35 11.95 -19.16
N ARG A 267 -19.42 12.30 -19.86
CA ARG A 267 -19.43 12.25 -21.33
C ARG A 267 -18.31 13.08 -21.97
N GLU A 268 -17.98 14.22 -21.38
CA GLU A 268 -16.96 15.14 -21.88
C GLU A 268 -15.53 14.69 -21.58
N GLY A 269 -15.32 13.92 -20.51
CA GLY A 269 -14.00 13.45 -20.08
C GLY A 269 -13.66 12.03 -20.52
N THR A 270 -14.64 11.27 -21.01
CA THR A 270 -14.42 9.88 -21.45
C THR A 270 -13.64 9.82 -22.76
N GLY A 271 -12.56 9.05 -22.81
CA GLY A 271 -11.75 8.80 -23.98
C GLY A 271 -10.83 7.59 -23.79
N LEU A 272 -9.97 7.31 -24.77
CA LEU A 272 -9.12 6.13 -24.72
C LEU A 272 -8.08 6.21 -23.60
N GLU A 273 -7.81 5.07 -22.98
CA GLU A 273 -6.70 4.89 -22.05
C GLU A 273 -5.36 5.03 -22.77
N VAL A 274 -4.43 5.82 -22.19
CA VAL A 274 -3.10 6.08 -22.74
C VAL A 274 -2.25 4.81 -22.80
N ASP A 275 -1.38 4.70 -23.80
CA ASP A 275 -0.38 3.63 -23.88
C ASP A 275 0.64 3.76 -22.76
N LYS A 276 0.54 2.88 -21.76
CA LYS A 276 1.37 2.91 -20.55
C LYS A 276 2.81 2.43 -20.78
N MET A 277 3.09 1.84 -21.93
CA MET A 277 4.46 1.49 -22.32
C MET A 277 5.11 2.58 -23.21
N ASN A 278 4.44 3.72 -23.44
CA ASN A 278 4.89 4.80 -24.30
C ASN A 278 4.96 6.13 -23.53
N ALA A 279 6.16 6.56 -23.16
CA ALA A 279 6.37 7.81 -22.44
C ALA A 279 5.86 9.06 -23.17
N ALA A 280 5.97 9.12 -24.51
CA ALA A 280 5.50 10.26 -25.29
C ALA A 280 3.97 10.36 -25.29
N ALA A 281 3.25 9.23 -25.25
CA ALA A 281 1.80 9.23 -25.12
C ALA A 281 1.39 9.76 -23.74
N LEU A 282 2.12 9.40 -22.69
CA LEU A 282 1.90 9.94 -21.35
C LEU A 282 2.19 11.44 -21.27
N ASP A 283 3.26 11.92 -21.90
CA ASP A 283 3.58 13.35 -21.95
C ASP A 283 2.43 14.16 -22.54
N LEU A 284 1.82 13.68 -23.64
CA LEU A 284 0.65 14.29 -24.25
C LEU A 284 -0.55 14.30 -23.29
N HIS A 285 -0.82 13.17 -22.63
CA HIS A 285 -1.91 13.03 -21.67
C HIS A 285 -1.73 14.02 -20.51
N PHE A 286 -0.57 14.02 -19.87
CA PHE A 286 -0.25 14.89 -18.75
C PHE A 286 -0.40 16.38 -19.12
N ALA A 287 0.16 16.80 -20.25
CA ALA A 287 0.03 18.18 -20.73
C ALA A 287 -1.42 18.56 -21.04
N SER A 288 -2.22 17.61 -21.54
CA SER A 288 -3.61 17.86 -21.92
C SER A 288 -4.56 18.00 -20.72
N TYR A 289 -4.20 17.47 -19.55
CA TYR A 289 -5.04 17.52 -18.36
C TYR A 289 -4.34 18.14 -17.15
N ILE A 290 -3.38 17.46 -16.54
CA ILE A 290 -2.70 17.95 -15.33
C ILE A 290 -1.98 19.29 -15.59
N GLY A 291 -1.34 19.43 -16.76
CA GLY A 291 -0.73 20.69 -17.19
C GLY A 291 -1.73 21.85 -17.21
N LYS A 292 -2.94 21.62 -17.72
CA LYS A 292 -4.01 22.62 -17.70
C LYS A 292 -4.56 22.93 -16.32
N LEU A 293 -4.59 21.94 -15.41
CA LEU A 293 -4.94 22.18 -14.00
C LEU A 293 -3.90 23.08 -13.34
N ALA A 294 -2.62 22.81 -13.58
CA ALA A 294 -1.53 23.62 -13.08
C ALA A 294 -1.57 25.06 -13.61
N GLU A 295 -1.87 25.24 -14.90
CA GLU A 295 -2.11 26.55 -15.49
C GLU A 295 -3.29 27.28 -14.81
N ALA A 296 -4.42 26.58 -14.58
CA ALA A 296 -5.60 27.16 -13.93
C ALA A 296 -5.33 27.54 -12.46
N ALA A 297 -4.64 26.71 -11.70
CA ALA A 297 -4.26 26.98 -10.31
C ALA A 297 -3.22 28.13 -10.22
N GLY A 298 -2.44 28.38 -11.27
CA GLY A 298 -1.48 29.47 -11.36
C GLY A 298 -0.46 29.45 -10.22
N GLU A 299 -0.37 30.54 -9.45
CA GLU A 299 0.58 30.64 -8.34
C GLU A 299 0.33 29.68 -7.16
N ASN A 300 -0.84 29.03 -7.13
CA ASN A 300 -1.19 28.01 -6.14
C ASN A 300 -0.60 26.64 -6.49
N THR A 301 -0.11 26.40 -7.70
CA THR A 301 0.60 25.19 -8.09
C THR A 301 1.89 25.04 -7.28
N GLY A 302 2.06 23.88 -6.64
CA GLY A 302 3.17 23.61 -5.71
C GLY A 302 3.01 24.28 -4.32
N LYS A 303 1.87 24.96 -4.04
CA LYS A 303 1.60 25.58 -2.73
C LYS A 303 0.34 25.02 -2.06
N SER A 304 -0.80 25.10 -2.75
CA SER A 304 -2.06 24.48 -2.31
C SER A 304 -2.58 23.44 -3.29
N PHE A 305 -2.25 23.50 -4.58
CA PHE A 305 -2.34 22.36 -5.46
C PHE A 305 -1.00 21.63 -5.45
N THR A 306 -0.91 20.51 -4.73
CA THR A 306 0.36 19.89 -4.36
C THR A 306 0.45 18.40 -4.69
N VAL A 307 -0.66 17.73 -5.03
CA VAL A 307 -0.72 16.29 -5.24
C VAL A 307 -1.41 15.96 -6.56
N VAL A 308 -0.84 15.03 -7.30
CA VAL A 308 -1.52 14.32 -8.38
C VAL A 308 -1.56 12.83 -8.07
N SER A 309 -2.70 12.19 -8.37
CA SER A 309 -2.94 10.80 -8.03
C SER A 309 -3.28 9.98 -9.27
N THR A 310 -2.78 8.74 -9.30
CA THR A 310 -3.37 7.66 -10.09
C THR A 310 -3.94 6.63 -9.11
N ASP A 311 -5.19 6.24 -9.34
CA ASP A 311 -5.95 5.34 -8.52
C ASP A 311 -5.73 3.87 -8.94
N SER A 312 -6.57 2.96 -8.52
CA SER A 312 -6.46 1.54 -8.81
C SER A 312 -6.40 1.23 -10.31
N TRP A 313 -5.60 0.21 -10.67
CA TRP A 313 -5.48 -0.21 -12.07
C TRP A 313 -6.74 -0.93 -12.54
N GLU A 314 -7.66 -0.19 -13.18
CA GLU A 314 -8.94 -0.73 -13.67
C GLU A 314 -9.10 -0.64 -15.20
N CYS A 315 -8.01 -0.48 -15.91
CA CYS A 315 -8.02 -0.27 -17.35
C CYS A 315 -7.74 -1.54 -18.17
N GLU A 316 -7.83 -2.73 -17.55
CA GLU A 316 -7.48 -4.02 -18.18
C GLU A 316 -5.99 -4.07 -18.58
N HIS A 317 -5.63 -4.86 -19.59
CA HIS A 317 -4.23 -5.05 -19.94
C HIS A 317 -3.96 -4.64 -21.39
N GLN A 318 -2.73 -4.15 -21.61
CA GLN A 318 -2.13 -4.08 -22.92
C GLN A 318 -1.05 -5.14 -23.05
N ASN A 319 -0.88 -5.73 -24.23
CA ASN A 319 0.13 -6.76 -24.48
C ASN A 319 1.08 -6.42 -25.61
N TRP A 320 1.05 -5.17 -26.06
CA TRP A 320 1.93 -4.63 -27.08
C TRP A 320 2.11 -3.12 -26.93
N ALA A 321 3.26 -2.64 -27.39
CA ALA A 321 3.54 -1.24 -27.69
C ALA A 321 4.52 -1.21 -28.88
N GLU A 322 4.63 -0.07 -29.53
CA GLU A 322 5.64 0.11 -30.57
C GLU A 322 7.06 -0.05 -29.99
N GLY A 323 7.89 -0.91 -30.58
CA GLY A 323 9.23 -1.25 -30.06
C GLY A 323 9.23 -2.26 -28.92
N PHE A 324 8.11 -2.92 -28.61
CA PHE A 324 8.03 -3.92 -27.55
C PHE A 324 8.99 -5.10 -27.75
N ASP A 325 9.09 -5.63 -28.98
CA ASP A 325 9.98 -6.74 -29.32
C ASP A 325 11.46 -6.37 -29.16
N GLU A 326 11.84 -5.14 -29.49
CA GLU A 326 13.19 -4.62 -29.25
C GLU A 326 13.47 -4.50 -27.75
N GLY A 327 12.53 -3.94 -26.98
CA GLY A 327 12.60 -3.86 -25.51
C GLY A 327 12.69 -5.24 -24.86
N PHE A 328 11.90 -6.20 -25.36
CA PHE A 328 11.95 -7.58 -24.89
C PHE A 328 13.34 -8.21 -25.15
N ALA A 329 13.86 -8.07 -26.35
CA ALA A 329 15.16 -8.62 -26.69
C ALA A 329 16.30 -7.97 -25.88
N ALA A 330 16.23 -6.66 -25.65
CA ALA A 330 17.19 -5.95 -24.80
C ALA A 330 17.19 -6.43 -23.34
N LEU A 331 16.01 -6.72 -22.80
CA LEU A 331 15.84 -7.14 -21.38
C LEU A 331 16.16 -8.62 -21.16
N ASN A 332 15.85 -9.49 -22.15
CA ASN A 332 15.89 -10.95 -21.98
C ASN A 332 17.00 -11.62 -22.81
N GLY A 333 17.60 -10.91 -23.76
CA GLY A 333 18.71 -11.43 -24.57
C GLY A 333 18.31 -12.45 -25.65
N TYR A 334 17.01 -12.52 -26.01
CA TYR A 334 16.53 -13.37 -27.11
C TYR A 334 15.32 -12.73 -27.79
N ASP A 335 15.04 -13.11 -29.05
CA ASP A 335 13.99 -12.52 -29.87
C ASP A 335 12.60 -12.94 -29.41
N PHE A 336 11.68 -11.97 -29.42
CA PHE A 336 10.27 -12.15 -29.05
C PHE A 336 9.44 -12.89 -30.11
N LEU A 337 9.58 -12.52 -31.39
CA LEU A 337 8.67 -12.98 -32.46
C LEU A 337 8.66 -14.52 -32.68
N PRO A 338 9.76 -15.27 -32.50
CA PRO A 338 9.71 -16.74 -32.61
C PRO A 338 8.79 -17.42 -31.59
N TRP A 339 8.40 -16.71 -30.53
CA TRP A 339 7.56 -17.22 -29.46
C TRP A 339 6.09 -16.79 -29.56
N ILE A 340 5.76 -15.94 -30.54
CA ILE A 340 4.36 -15.49 -30.77
C ILE A 340 3.35 -16.63 -30.91
N PRO A 341 3.68 -17.83 -31.47
CA PRO A 341 2.73 -18.93 -31.49
C PRO A 341 2.16 -19.28 -30.12
N VAL A 342 2.89 -19.03 -29.01
CA VAL A 342 2.41 -19.23 -27.65
C VAL A 342 1.14 -18.42 -27.32
N PHE A 343 1.01 -17.23 -27.92
CA PHE A 343 -0.19 -16.39 -27.77
C PHE A 343 -1.45 -17.01 -28.40
N THR A 344 -1.26 -17.99 -29.25
CA THR A 344 -2.34 -18.75 -29.91
C THR A 344 -2.62 -20.11 -29.26
N GLY A 345 -1.94 -20.41 -28.14
CA GLY A 345 -2.00 -21.72 -27.47
C GLY A 345 -1.04 -22.76 -28.05
N GLN A 346 -0.21 -22.42 -29.05
CA GLN A 346 0.78 -23.30 -29.63
C GLN A 346 2.04 -23.35 -28.78
N PRO A 347 2.43 -24.47 -28.15
CA PRO A 347 3.63 -24.53 -27.35
C PRO A 347 4.90 -24.47 -28.21
N VAL A 348 5.92 -23.78 -27.68
CA VAL A 348 7.20 -23.57 -28.36
C VAL A 348 8.36 -24.09 -27.49
N GLY A 349 9.26 -24.87 -28.07
CA GLY A 349 10.43 -25.42 -27.41
C GLY A 349 10.11 -26.60 -26.49
N SER A 350 9.69 -26.31 -25.30
CA SER A 350 9.22 -27.27 -24.28
C SER A 350 8.14 -26.62 -23.43
N ARG A 351 7.51 -27.36 -22.52
CA ARG A 351 6.61 -26.78 -21.53
C ARG A 351 7.31 -25.69 -20.69
N GLU A 352 8.44 -26.05 -20.11
CA GLU A 352 9.23 -25.11 -19.30
C GLU A 352 9.61 -23.85 -20.09
N ALA A 353 10.09 -24.03 -21.32
CA ALA A 353 10.47 -22.91 -22.17
C ALA A 353 9.26 -22.02 -22.54
N THR A 354 8.10 -22.62 -22.78
CA THR A 354 6.84 -21.89 -23.05
C THR A 354 6.39 -21.08 -21.83
N GLU A 355 6.39 -21.69 -20.63
CA GLU A 355 6.02 -21.00 -19.39
C GLU A 355 7.03 -19.90 -19.03
N ASN A 356 8.32 -20.16 -19.22
CA ASN A 356 9.38 -19.18 -18.99
C ASN A 356 9.27 -17.98 -19.94
N PHE A 357 8.94 -18.22 -21.22
CA PHE A 357 8.67 -17.13 -22.16
C PHE A 357 7.51 -16.24 -21.67
N LEU A 358 6.41 -16.83 -21.20
CA LEU A 358 5.28 -16.07 -20.66
C LEU A 358 5.65 -15.29 -19.39
N LYS A 359 6.56 -15.79 -18.55
CA LYS A 359 7.12 -15.05 -17.41
C LYS A 359 8.01 -13.89 -17.87
N ASP A 360 8.87 -14.12 -18.85
CA ASP A 360 9.75 -13.08 -19.44
C ASP A 360 8.91 -12.01 -20.16
N PHE A 361 7.81 -12.38 -20.82
CA PHE A 361 6.87 -11.44 -21.41
C PHE A 361 6.26 -10.51 -20.34
N ARG A 362 5.70 -11.06 -19.27
CA ARG A 362 5.10 -10.25 -18.18
C ARG A 362 6.13 -9.37 -17.47
N ARG A 363 7.36 -9.88 -17.27
CA ARG A 363 8.48 -9.08 -16.75
C ARG A 363 8.77 -7.88 -17.63
N THR A 364 8.81 -8.08 -18.95
CA THR A 364 9.06 -7.00 -19.91
C THR A 364 7.93 -5.97 -19.88
N THR A 365 6.68 -6.44 -19.89
CA THR A 365 5.50 -5.57 -19.76
C THR A 365 5.56 -4.72 -18.50
N SER A 366 5.81 -5.34 -17.34
CA SER A 366 5.95 -4.64 -16.07
C SER A 366 7.10 -3.64 -16.07
N HIS A 367 8.26 -4.01 -16.61
CA HIS A 367 9.40 -3.11 -16.71
C HIS A 367 9.09 -1.87 -17.55
N LEU A 368 8.46 -2.05 -18.71
CA LEU A 368 8.11 -0.95 -19.60
C LEU A 368 7.04 -0.03 -18.99
N ILE A 369 6.01 -0.59 -18.35
CA ILE A 369 4.98 0.19 -17.66
C ILE A 369 5.61 0.98 -16.50
N ASN A 370 6.39 0.34 -15.66
CA ASN A 370 7.04 1.01 -14.54
C ASN A 370 7.94 2.16 -14.98
N ARG A 371 8.68 1.98 -16.08
CA ARG A 371 9.59 3.00 -16.61
C ARG A 371 8.87 4.12 -17.36
N ASN A 372 7.96 3.76 -18.26
CA ASN A 372 7.37 4.70 -19.22
C ASN A 372 6.08 5.34 -18.74
N PHE A 373 5.45 4.76 -17.71
CA PHE A 373 4.26 5.34 -17.08
C PHE A 373 4.59 5.86 -15.67
N TYR A 374 4.83 5.01 -14.68
CA TYR A 374 4.95 5.45 -13.29
C TYR A 374 6.18 6.33 -13.03
N ALA A 375 7.36 5.93 -13.50
CA ALA A 375 8.57 6.76 -13.37
C ALA A 375 8.42 8.08 -14.15
N ARG A 376 7.90 8.01 -15.36
CA ARG A 376 7.68 9.21 -16.19
C ARG A 376 6.62 10.13 -15.59
N PHE A 377 5.56 9.57 -15.02
CA PHE A 377 4.53 10.38 -14.37
C PHE A 377 5.09 11.12 -13.15
N ALA A 378 5.86 10.43 -12.30
CA ALA A 378 6.57 11.06 -11.19
C ALA A 378 7.46 12.20 -11.65
N GLU A 379 8.25 12.00 -12.71
CA GLU A 379 9.11 13.06 -13.28
C GLU A 379 8.30 14.28 -13.73
N LEU A 380 7.17 14.07 -14.41
CA LEU A 380 6.31 15.15 -14.87
C LEU A 380 5.64 15.89 -13.71
N ALA A 381 5.17 15.16 -12.69
CA ALA A 381 4.62 15.73 -11.47
C ALA A 381 5.66 16.62 -10.76
N HIS A 382 6.87 16.12 -10.57
CA HIS A 382 7.95 16.85 -9.90
C HIS A 382 8.36 18.11 -10.68
N ARG A 383 8.46 18.05 -12.00
CA ARG A 383 8.71 19.24 -12.84
C ARG A 383 7.64 20.29 -12.73
N THR A 384 6.41 19.89 -12.40
CA THR A 384 5.27 20.78 -12.18
C THR A 384 5.20 21.27 -10.72
N GLY A 385 6.06 20.76 -9.82
CA GLY A 385 6.06 21.08 -8.39
C GLY A 385 5.03 20.30 -7.57
N LEU A 386 4.58 19.16 -8.08
CA LEU A 386 3.56 18.31 -7.48
C LEU A 386 4.16 17.00 -6.95
N ARG A 387 3.61 16.46 -5.86
CA ARG A 387 3.89 15.11 -5.37
C ARG A 387 3.05 14.10 -6.14
N TYR A 388 3.57 12.91 -6.29
CA TYR A 388 2.88 11.80 -6.94
C TYR A 388 2.42 10.76 -5.92
N GLU A 389 1.12 10.53 -5.85
CA GLU A 389 0.45 9.46 -5.11
C GLU A 389 -0.05 8.40 -6.08
N THR A 390 0.13 7.11 -5.79
CA THR A 390 -0.33 6.06 -6.70
C THR A 390 -0.73 4.79 -5.97
N GLU A 391 -1.79 4.18 -6.49
CA GLU A 391 -2.35 2.91 -6.07
C GLU A 391 -2.37 1.93 -7.25
N PRO A 392 -1.25 1.20 -7.53
CA PRO A 392 -1.15 0.31 -8.69
C PRO A 392 -1.80 -1.07 -8.45
N SER A 393 -2.82 -1.14 -7.60
CA SER A 393 -3.53 -2.36 -7.23
C SER A 393 -4.61 -2.78 -8.24
N TRP A 394 -5.40 -3.81 -7.93
CA TRP A 394 -6.47 -4.41 -8.74
C TRP A 394 -5.98 -5.21 -9.95
N ASP A 395 -6.33 -4.84 -11.15
CA ASP A 395 -6.07 -5.62 -12.38
C ASP A 395 -4.59 -5.68 -12.78
N SER A 396 -3.68 -5.31 -11.92
CA SER A 396 -2.26 -5.14 -12.20
C SER A 396 -1.43 -6.44 -12.21
N TYR A 397 -2.01 -7.57 -12.57
CA TYR A 397 -1.32 -8.88 -12.63
C TYR A 397 -0.18 -8.99 -13.64
N VAL A 398 0.01 -7.96 -14.44
CA VAL A 398 1.15 -7.82 -15.35
C VAL A 398 2.23 -6.88 -14.80
N MET A 399 2.10 -6.44 -13.54
CA MET A 399 3.03 -5.52 -12.89
C MET A 399 3.60 -6.07 -11.58
N ASN A 400 4.76 -5.57 -11.22
CA ASN A 400 5.35 -5.70 -9.90
C ASN A 400 5.03 -4.43 -9.08
N GLN A 401 3.96 -4.46 -8.31
CA GLN A 401 3.49 -3.32 -7.51
C GLN A 401 4.57 -2.80 -6.56
N ALA A 402 5.31 -3.69 -5.86
CA ALA A 402 6.36 -3.28 -4.95
C ALA A 402 7.47 -2.47 -5.65
N SER A 403 7.77 -2.79 -6.91
CA SER A 403 8.72 -2.02 -7.72
C SER A 403 8.12 -0.71 -8.23
N THR A 404 6.80 -0.64 -8.43
CA THR A 404 6.10 0.59 -8.83
C THR A 404 6.20 1.65 -7.74
N PHE A 405 6.01 1.28 -6.49
CA PHE A 405 6.03 2.19 -5.35
C PHE A 405 7.36 2.93 -5.14
N ARG A 406 8.45 2.47 -5.72
CA ARG A 406 9.72 3.24 -5.67
C ARG A 406 9.60 4.62 -6.31
N TYR A 407 8.73 4.78 -7.30
CA TYR A 407 8.52 6.02 -8.02
C TYR A 407 7.51 6.96 -7.36
N ALA A 408 6.62 6.44 -6.54
CA ALA A 408 5.65 7.24 -5.80
C ALA A 408 6.33 8.07 -4.70
N ASP A 409 5.87 9.30 -4.49
CA ASP A 409 6.17 10.05 -3.26
C ASP A 409 5.32 9.51 -2.12
N ILE A 410 4.09 9.10 -2.43
CA ILE A 410 3.11 8.54 -1.50
C ILE A 410 2.61 7.21 -2.08
N PRO A 411 3.24 6.07 -1.72
CA PRO A 411 2.70 4.76 -2.01
C PRO A 411 1.32 4.58 -1.36
N GLN A 412 0.36 4.02 -2.09
CA GLN A 412 -1.01 3.81 -1.62
C GLN A 412 -1.49 2.39 -1.93
N ASP A 413 -2.18 1.77 -0.98
CA ASP A 413 -3.00 0.59 -1.19
C ASP A 413 -4.46 0.91 -0.83
N GLU A 414 -5.40 0.10 -1.30
CA GLU A 414 -6.83 0.19 -1.00
C GLU A 414 -7.24 -0.89 0.00
N ILE A 415 -8.02 -0.52 1.01
CA ILE A 415 -8.56 -1.47 1.99
C ILE A 415 -10.08 -1.33 2.11
N TRP A 416 -10.77 -2.38 1.70
CA TRP A 416 -12.22 -2.46 1.75
C TRP A 416 -12.73 -2.79 3.16
N ALA A 417 -13.69 -1.99 3.63
CA ALA A 417 -14.44 -2.27 4.83
C ALA A 417 -15.68 -3.12 4.49
N GLN A 418 -15.81 -4.29 5.13
CA GLN A 418 -17.00 -5.13 4.95
C GLN A 418 -18.22 -4.49 5.61
N PRO A 419 -19.42 -4.63 5.00
CA PRO A 419 -20.65 -4.20 5.61
C PRO A 419 -20.87 -4.88 6.96
N ARG A 420 -21.35 -4.11 7.92
CA ARG A 420 -21.72 -4.62 9.22
C ARG A 420 -23.04 -5.42 9.11
N GLU A 421 -23.03 -6.69 9.44
CA GLU A 421 -24.23 -7.31 9.97
C GLU A 421 -24.51 -6.65 11.31
N VAL A 422 -25.75 -6.20 11.52
CA VAL A 422 -26.13 -5.50 12.77
C VAL A 422 -25.61 -6.27 13.99
N GLY A 423 -24.69 -5.65 14.73
CA GLY A 423 -24.10 -6.22 15.95
C GLY A 423 -22.78 -6.94 15.81
N ARG A 424 -22.15 -6.99 14.63
CA ARG A 424 -20.80 -7.57 14.43
C ARG A 424 -19.81 -6.52 13.94
N ILE A 425 -18.55 -6.67 14.35
CA ILE A 425 -17.43 -5.84 13.94
C ILE A 425 -17.16 -6.07 12.46
N ARG A 426 -16.89 -5.01 11.71
CA ARG A 426 -16.47 -5.08 10.31
C ARG A 426 -15.19 -5.90 10.19
N THR A 427 -15.16 -6.82 9.26
CA THR A 427 -13.93 -7.49 8.87
C THR A 427 -13.27 -6.67 7.77
N LEU A 428 -12.02 -6.28 7.95
CA LEU A 428 -11.23 -5.66 6.91
C LEU A 428 -10.83 -6.73 5.90
N THR A 429 -10.97 -6.43 4.63
CA THR A 429 -10.44 -7.25 3.54
C THR A 429 -9.47 -6.42 2.72
N THR A 430 -8.48 -7.08 2.19
CA THR A 430 -7.58 -6.47 1.23
C THR A 430 -8.24 -6.35 -0.13
N GLU A 431 -7.69 -5.53 -0.93
CA GLU A 431 -7.88 -5.09 -2.31
C GLU A 431 -8.82 -5.87 -3.24
N ASN A 432 -9.29 -7.04 -2.88
CA ASN A 432 -10.09 -7.85 -3.79
C ASN A 432 -11.50 -8.11 -3.25
N PRO A 433 -12.54 -7.40 -3.75
CA PRO A 433 -13.92 -7.63 -3.34
C PRO A 433 -14.43 -9.02 -3.73
N VAL A 434 -13.72 -9.75 -4.58
CA VAL A 434 -14.05 -11.13 -4.96
C VAL A 434 -13.67 -12.12 -3.86
N TRP A 435 -12.78 -11.72 -2.93
CA TRP A 435 -12.32 -12.56 -1.82
C TRP A 435 -12.54 -11.90 -0.45
N PRO A 436 -13.80 -11.69 -0.05
CA PRO A 436 -14.15 -10.88 1.11
C PRO A 436 -13.78 -11.45 2.48
N ASN A 437 -13.13 -12.60 2.56
CA ASN A 437 -12.97 -13.36 3.81
C ASN A 437 -11.51 -13.51 4.30
N GLU A 438 -10.52 -12.90 3.62
CA GLU A 438 -9.14 -12.95 4.08
C GLU A 438 -8.95 -11.89 5.19
N PRO A 439 -8.55 -12.28 6.41
CA PRO A 439 -8.25 -11.30 7.45
C PRO A 439 -7.00 -10.50 7.09
N LEU A 440 -6.96 -9.20 7.40
CA LEU A 440 -5.80 -8.32 7.22
C LEU A 440 -4.50 -8.90 7.79
N SER A 441 -4.59 -9.75 8.82
CA SER A 441 -3.43 -10.46 9.39
C SER A 441 -2.79 -11.47 8.44
N ALA A 442 -3.47 -11.87 7.35
CA ALA A 442 -2.94 -12.83 6.36
C ALA A 442 -2.27 -12.13 5.16
N VAL A 443 -2.38 -10.81 5.05
CA VAL A 443 -1.84 -10.05 3.92
C VAL A 443 -0.82 -9.04 4.43
N PHE A 444 0.39 -9.16 3.91
CA PHE A 444 1.43 -8.16 4.15
C PHE A 444 1.14 -6.96 3.23
N PRO A 445 0.90 -5.77 3.78
CA PRO A 445 0.65 -4.58 2.97
C PRO A 445 1.87 -4.27 2.10
N THR A 446 1.66 -4.13 0.80
CA THR A 446 2.74 -3.93 -0.16
C THR A 446 3.28 -2.50 -0.10
N ALA A 447 2.39 -1.51 -0.03
CA ALA A 447 2.78 -0.10 0.05
C ALA A 447 3.55 0.24 1.33
N PRO A 448 3.13 -0.18 2.55
CA PRO A 448 3.93 0.02 3.76
C PRO A 448 5.33 -0.59 3.69
N SER A 449 5.44 -1.85 3.24
CA SER A 449 6.75 -2.50 3.08
C SER A 449 7.65 -1.75 2.09
N ALA A 450 7.11 -1.31 0.95
CA ALA A 450 7.83 -0.51 -0.03
C ALA A 450 8.22 0.86 0.55
N ALA A 451 7.32 1.55 1.26
CA ALA A 451 7.61 2.82 1.92
C ALA A 451 8.76 2.69 2.93
N HIS A 452 8.74 1.67 3.77
CA HIS A 452 9.83 1.37 4.71
C HIS A 452 11.13 1.11 3.97
N PHE A 453 11.08 0.24 2.96
CA PHE A 453 12.27 -0.16 2.21
C PHE A 453 12.90 1.01 1.45
N TYR A 454 12.11 1.80 0.75
CA TYR A 454 12.56 2.93 -0.06
C TYR A 454 12.70 4.25 0.71
N GLY A 455 12.26 4.32 1.97
CA GLY A 455 12.37 5.50 2.83
C GLY A 455 11.39 6.60 2.47
N LYS A 456 10.14 6.25 2.18
CA LYS A 456 9.07 7.22 1.96
C LYS A 456 8.52 7.74 3.29
N GLU A 457 8.25 9.05 3.37
CA GLU A 457 7.69 9.69 4.56
C GLU A 457 6.26 9.26 4.80
N LEU A 458 5.46 9.29 3.74
CA LEU A 458 4.05 8.94 3.77
C LEU A 458 3.82 7.60 3.07
N VAL A 459 2.90 6.86 3.63
CA VAL A 459 2.25 5.73 2.99
C VAL A 459 0.77 5.81 3.30
N SER A 460 -0.01 6.00 2.25
CA SER A 460 -1.45 6.20 2.39
C SER A 460 -2.24 4.91 2.17
N CYS A 461 -3.47 4.96 2.61
CA CYS A 461 -4.45 3.91 2.35
C CYS A 461 -5.75 4.57 1.95
N GLU A 462 -6.29 4.20 0.79
CA GLU A 462 -7.71 4.43 0.51
C GLU A 462 -8.51 3.64 1.52
N ALA A 463 -9.23 4.35 2.36
CA ALA A 463 -9.83 3.80 3.57
C ALA A 463 -11.35 3.95 3.55
N LEU A 464 -12.04 2.95 4.12
CA LEU A 464 -13.48 2.91 4.26
C LEU A 464 -14.26 2.69 2.97
N THR A 465 -13.61 2.30 1.89
CA THR A 465 -14.27 1.79 0.68
C THR A 465 -15.15 0.61 1.05
N SER A 466 -16.42 0.65 0.68
CA SER A 466 -17.38 -0.41 1.01
C SER A 466 -18.54 -0.46 0.03
N TRP A 467 -19.17 -1.65 -0.10
CA TRP A 467 -20.35 -1.85 -0.96
C TRP A 467 -21.65 -1.29 -0.38
N THR A 468 -21.67 -0.87 0.88
CA THR A 468 -22.87 -0.48 1.60
C THR A 468 -22.84 0.93 2.14
N GLY A 469 -22.04 1.79 1.54
CA GLY A 469 -21.71 3.16 1.95
C GLY A 469 -22.85 4.10 2.37
N ASN A 470 -24.04 3.62 2.46
CA ASN A 470 -25.26 4.38 2.60
C ASN A 470 -25.50 4.85 4.03
N TRP A 471 -24.95 5.99 4.44
CA TRP A 471 -25.39 6.75 5.62
C TRP A 471 -25.37 5.97 6.96
N ALA A 472 -24.91 4.72 6.96
CA ALA A 472 -24.98 3.81 8.11
C ALA A 472 -23.82 3.98 9.09
N ASP A 473 -22.72 4.57 8.64
CA ASP A 473 -21.49 4.64 9.40
C ASP A 473 -21.42 5.85 10.32
N SER A 474 -20.94 5.62 11.52
CA SER A 474 -20.63 6.65 12.51
C SER A 474 -19.14 6.66 12.84
N PRO A 475 -18.62 7.71 13.47
CA PRO A 475 -17.23 7.72 13.96
C PRO A 475 -16.86 6.52 14.83
N ALA A 476 -17.80 5.96 15.60
CA ALA A 476 -17.56 4.77 16.42
C ALA A 476 -17.34 3.51 15.56
N ASP A 477 -18.08 3.41 14.46
CA ASP A 477 -17.91 2.30 13.51
C ASP A 477 -16.60 2.40 12.73
N MET A 478 -16.20 3.61 12.35
CA MET A 478 -14.98 3.88 11.59
C MET A 478 -13.71 3.73 12.43
N LYS A 479 -13.74 4.02 13.74
CA LYS A 479 -12.56 4.07 14.62
C LYS A 479 -11.75 2.77 14.56
N GLU A 480 -12.42 1.63 14.73
CA GLU A 480 -11.75 0.34 14.73
C GLU A 480 -11.10 0.03 13.37
N THR A 481 -11.84 0.28 12.29
CA THR A 481 -11.33 0.09 10.91
C THR A 481 -10.10 0.95 10.66
N CYS A 482 -10.15 2.25 10.96
CA CYS A 482 -9.02 3.15 10.81
C CYS A 482 -7.80 2.72 11.65
N ASN A 483 -8.02 2.31 12.91
CA ASN A 483 -6.96 1.84 13.78
C ASN A 483 -6.27 0.58 13.22
N ARG A 484 -7.02 -0.36 12.68
CA ARG A 484 -6.47 -1.59 12.08
C ARG A 484 -5.68 -1.29 10.81
N ILE A 485 -6.16 -0.38 9.95
CA ILE A 485 -5.42 0.11 8.79
C ILE A 485 -4.07 0.70 9.23
N LEU A 486 -4.09 1.63 10.18
CA LEU A 486 -2.89 2.28 10.68
C LEU A 486 -1.91 1.30 11.37
N LEU A 487 -2.41 0.27 12.07
CA LEU A 487 -1.58 -0.81 12.63
C LEU A 487 -0.88 -1.64 11.56
N SER A 488 -1.46 -1.76 10.37
CA SER A 488 -0.88 -2.53 9.27
C SER A 488 0.29 -1.80 8.59
N GLY A 489 0.70 -0.63 9.10
CA GLY A 489 1.89 0.08 8.66
C GLY A 489 1.61 1.35 7.85
N TYR A 490 0.36 1.65 7.52
CA TYR A 490 -0.02 2.93 6.92
C TYR A 490 0.11 4.06 7.93
N ASN A 491 0.38 5.27 7.45
CA ASN A 491 0.51 6.45 8.29
C ASN A 491 -0.26 7.67 7.77
N ALA A 492 -1.05 7.49 6.70
CA ALA A 492 -1.96 8.47 6.15
C ALA A 492 -3.25 7.79 5.68
N LEU A 493 -4.39 8.28 6.13
CA LEU A 493 -5.71 7.80 5.71
C LEU A 493 -6.27 8.72 4.65
N VAL A 494 -6.70 8.16 3.53
CA VAL A 494 -7.47 8.82 2.48
C VAL A 494 -8.90 8.31 2.56
N PHE A 495 -9.82 9.16 3.02
CA PHE A 495 -11.20 8.71 3.19
C PHE A 495 -11.92 8.57 1.85
N HIS A 496 -12.47 7.43 1.58
CA HIS A 496 -13.36 7.15 0.47
C HIS A 496 -14.81 7.07 0.98
N THR A 497 -15.63 8.17 0.91
CA THR A 497 -15.30 9.38 0.16
C THR A 497 -16.07 10.59 0.69
N PHE A 498 -15.58 11.79 0.47
CA PHE A 498 -16.33 13.04 0.64
C PHE A 498 -16.87 13.47 -0.72
N ALA A 499 -18.18 13.34 -0.96
CA ALA A 499 -18.79 13.90 -2.16
C ALA A 499 -18.98 15.41 -1.99
N HIS A 500 -18.66 16.19 -3.02
CA HIS A 500 -18.90 17.63 -3.05
C HIS A 500 -20.38 17.94 -2.86
N GLN A 501 -20.66 18.94 -2.01
CA GLN A 501 -22.00 19.39 -1.68
C GLN A 501 -22.29 20.74 -2.38
N PRO A 502 -22.87 20.72 -3.61
CA PRO A 502 -23.06 21.95 -4.38
C PRO A 502 -24.11 22.90 -3.80
N ASP A 503 -24.99 22.39 -2.95
CA ASP A 503 -26.11 23.14 -2.34
C ASP A 503 -26.43 22.64 -0.92
N GLU A 504 -27.47 23.17 -0.30
CA GLU A 504 -27.85 22.88 1.07
C GLU A 504 -28.96 21.82 1.22
N ARG A 505 -29.35 21.14 0.16
CA ARG A 505 -30.34 20.05 0.24
C ARG A 505 -29.78 18.86 1.02
N CYS A 506 -30.60 18.32 1.91
CA CYS A 506 -30.27 17.12 2.67
C CYS A 506 -30.96 15.90 2.01
N PRO A 507 -30.35 14.72 2.13
CA PRO A 507 -29.19 14.31 2.92
C PRO A 507 -27.84 14.66 2.26
N GLY A 508 -27.84 15.32 1.11
CA GLY A 508 -26.65 15.67 0.34
C GLY A 508 -26.31 14.66 -0.75
N TRP A 509 -25.28 14.96 -1.48
CA TRP A 509 -24.72 14.11 -2.53
C TRP A 509 -23.80 13.06 -1.92
N GLN A 510 -23.75 11.90 -2.51
CA GLN A 510 -22.78 10.87 -2.22
C GLN A 510 -22.43 10.10 -3.50
N MET A 511 -21.31 9.43 -3.50
CA MET A 511 -20.96 8.46 -4.52
C MET A 511 -21.68 7.13 -4.21
N GLU A 512 -22.40 6.60 -5.18
CA GLU A 512 -23.05 5.29 -5.10
C GLU A 512 -22.48 4.38 -6.20
N PRO A 513 -22.33 3.08 -5.96
CA PRO A 513 -22.67 2.30 -4.76
C PRO A 513 -21.53 2.11 -3.75
N PHE A 514 -20.37 2.73 -4.00
CA PHE A 514 -19.14 2.48 -3.24
C PHE A 514 -18.87 3.58 -2.21
N GLY A 515 -18.00 3.23 -1.24
CA GLY A 515 -17.48 4.17 -0.25
C GLY A 515 -18.40 4.44 0.93
N SER A 516 -17.83 5.00 1.98
CA SER A 516 -18.60 5.50 3.14
C SER A 516 -19.03 6.94 2.85
N ALA A 517 -20.31 7.23 3.05
CA ALA A 517 -20.81 8.60 2.88
C ALA A 517 -20.23 9.50 3.98
N ILE A 518 -19.32 10.39 3.62
CA ILE A 518 -18.75 11.40 4.52
C ILE A 518 -18.98 12.77 3.89
N ASN A 519 -19.73 13.63 4.56
CA ASN A 519 -19.96 14.99 4.10
C ASN A 519 -20.49 15.88 5.23
N ARG A 520 -20.55 17.20 5.01
CA ARG A 520 -21.00 18.20 5.98
C ARG A 520 -22.51 18.16 6.31
N LYS A 521 -23.30 17.33 5.63
CA LYS A 521 -24.75 17.17 5.84
C LYS A 521 -25.10 16.02 6.80
N LEU A 522 -24.12 15.22 7.17
CA LEU A 522 -24.32 14.10 8.10
C LEU A 522 -24.72 14.60 9.49
N THR A 523 -25.62 13.89 10.13
CA THR A 523 -26.15 14.29 11.44
C THR A 523 -25.08 14.31 12.54
N TRP A 524 -24.05 13.49 12.43
CA TRP A 524 -22.94 13.45 13.37
C TRP A 524 -21.79 14.43 13.01
N TRP A 525 -21.75 14.99 11.80
CA TRP A 525 -20.67 15.86 11.33
C TRP A 525 -20.32 17.03 12.26
N PRO A 526 -21.29 17.79 12.83
CA PRO A 526 -20.96 18.86 13.77
C PRO A 526 -20.18 18.40 15.01
N LEU A 527 -20.30 17.12 15.39
CA LEU A 527 -19.64 16.53 16.57
C LEU A 527 -18.40 15.72 16.25
N SER A 528 -17.99 15.64 14.98
CA SER A 528 -16.92 14.73 14.50
C SER A 528 -15.49 15.19 14.79
N LYS A 529 -15.26 16.47 15.10
CA LYS A 529 -13.91 17.01 15.30
C LYS A 529 -13.04 16.20 16.28
N PRO A 530 -13.54 15.75 17.43
CA PRO A 530 -12.73 14.91 18.34
C PRO A 530 -12.24 13.61 17.69
N PHE A 531 -13.07 12.96 16.88
CA PHE A 531 -12.73 11.74 16.16
C PHE A 531 -11.61 11.97 15.13
N PHE A 532 -11.76 12.99 14.30
CA PHE A 532 -10.74 13.32 13.31
C PHE A 532 -9.43 13.81 13.96
N THR A 533 -9.52 14.58 15.05
CA THR A 533 -8.33 14.99 15.83
C THR A 533 -7.61 13.78 16.43
N TYR A 534 -8.35 12.78 16.92
CA TYR A 534 -7.78 11.52 17.40
C TYR A 534 -6.96 10.84 16.30
N LEU A 535 -7.51 10.69 15.11
CA LEU A 535 -6.81 10.06 13.98
C LEU A 535 -5.57 10.85 13.55
N THR A 536 -5.64 12.19 13.50
CA THR A 536 -4.47 13.01 13.15
C THR A 536 -3.33 12.85 14.15
N ARG A 537 -3.63 12.64 15.44
CA ARG A 537 -2.61 12.37 16.47
C ARG A 537 -1.95 11.01 16.29
N ILE A 538 -2.71 10.00 15.89
CA ILE A 538 -2.13 8.68 15.58
C ILE A 538 -1.24 8.78 14.34
N GLN A 539 -1.73 9.40 13.25
CA GLN A 539 -0.92 9.61 12.04
C GLN A 539 0.37 10.37 12.36
N TYR A 540 0.31 11.43 13.19
CA TYR A 540 1.51 12.14 13.64
C TYR A 540 2.55 11.18 14.25
N MET A 541 2.14 10.34 15.19
CA MET A 541 3.06 9.40 15.85
C MET A 541 3.60 8.36 14.87
N LEU A 542 2.79 7.90 13.92
CA LEU A 542 3.19 6.90 12.93
C LEU A 542 4.05 7.49 11.79
N GLN A 543 4.06 8.81 11.61
CA GLN A 543 4.95 9.51 10.68
C GLN A 543 6.32 9.86 11.29
N LYS A 544 6.46 9.74 12.61
CA LYS A 544 7.73 10.00 13.31
C LYS A 544 8.63 8.76 13.36
N GLY A 545 9.96 8.97 13.29
CA GLY A 545 10.94 7.90 13.30
C GLY A 545 10.73 6.85 12.19
N ARG A 546 11.17 5.64 12.42
CA ARG A 546 10.98 4.49 11.50
C ARG A 546 10.40 3.27 12.22
N PRO A 547 9.67 2.39 11.52
CA PRO A 547 9.24 1.12 12.10
C PRO A 547 10.45 0.23 12.41
N ASP A 548 10.31 -0.70 13.36
CA ASP A 548 11.35 -1.66 13.75
C ASP A 548 11.10 -3.03 13.13
N ALA A 549 11.08 -3.10 11.79
CA ALA A 549 11.00 -4.37 11.09
C ALA A 549 12.36 -5.09 11.13
N ARG A 550 12.36 -6.36 11.60
CA ARG A 550 13.56 -7.16 11.83
C ARG A 550 13.78 -8.23 10.76
N ILE A 551 12.72 -8.60 10.04
CA ILE A 551 12.73 -9.62 8.99
C ILE A 551 12.32 -8.99 7.67
N LEU A 552 13.02 -9.34 6.60
CA LEU A 552 12.69 -8.99 5.24
C LEU A 552 12.32 -10.25 4.47
N ALA A 553 11.11 -10.33 3.91
CA ALA A 553 10.66 -11.49 3.17
C ALA A 553 10.74 -11.25 1.66
N LEU A 554 11.56 -12.04 0.98
CA LEU A 554 11.57 -12.12 -0.48
C LEU A 554 10.46 -13.06 -0.92
N TYR A 555 9.40 -12.50 -1.50
CA TYR A 555 8.18 -13.25 -1.85
C TYR A 555 7.97 -13.43 -3.35
N ALA A 556 8.63 -12.62 -4.20
CA ALA A 556 8.47 -12.68 -5.65
C ALA A 556 9.73 -12.26 -6.42
N ASP A 557 9.95 -12.92 -7.55
CA ASP A 557 10.85 -12.50 -8.64
C ASP A 557 10.22 -12.82 -10.01
N ALA A 558 8.91 -13.09 -10.01
CA ALA A 558 8.07 -13.32 -11.17
C ALA A 558 6.81 -12.43 -11.09
N ILE A 559 6.07 -12.37 -12.15
CA ILE A 559 4.82 -11.60 -12.26
C ILE A 559 3.70 -12.54 -12.74
N PRO A 560 2.56 -12.54 -12.06
CA PRO A 560 2.23 -11.84 -10.81
C PRO A 560 3.13 -12.27 -9.64
N ALA A 561 3.17 -11.42 -8.61
CA ALA A 561 4.10 -11.61 -7.49
C ALA A 561 3.77 -12.80 -6.58
N GLY A 562 2.53 -13.27 -6.57
CA GLY A 562 2.08 -14.36 -5.69
C GLY A 562 1.88 -13.92 -4.24
N LYS A 563 1.55 -14.90 -3.39
CA LYS A 563 1.31 -14.69 -1.95
C LYS A 563 2.57 -14.95 -1.12
N VAL A 564 2.72 -14.21 -0.02
CA VAL A 564 3.72 -14.55 1.00
C VAL A 564 3.28 -15.82 1.74
N ARG A 565 4.06 -16.90 1.60
CA ARG A 565 3.74 -18.23 2.15
C ARG A 565 4.69 -18.61 3.28
N GLN A 566 4.94 -17.68 4.21
CA GLN A 566 5.82 -17.94 5.34
C GLN A 566 5.15 -17.55 6.65
N GLU A 567 5.42 -18.33 7.68
CA GLU A 567 5.12 -17.98 9.06
C GLU A 567 6.27 -17.18 9.66
N PHE A 568 5.96 -16.11 10.37
CA PHE A 568 6.90 -15.26 11.07
C PHE A 568 6.72 -15.42 12.57
N PRO A 569 7.79 -15.15 13.37
CA PRO A 569 7.65 -15.17 14.83
C PRO A 569 6.60 -14.16 15.30
N ASP A 570 5.82 -14.54 16.28
CA ASP A 570 4.92 -13.62 16.95
C ASP A 570 5.69 -12.40 17.52
N ALA A 571 5.07 -11.23 17.40
CA ALA A 571 5.63 -9.99 17.91
C ALA A 571 7.00 -9.58 17.27
N VAL A 572 7.20 -9.94 16.00
CA VAL A 572 8.28 -9.43 15.15
C VAL A 572 7.65 -8.81 13.89
N ILE A 573 8.03 -7.57 13.59
CA ILE A 573 7.56 -6.90 12.37
C ILE A 573 8.41 -7.37 11.19
N ALA A 574 7.75 -7.72 10.08
CA ALA A 574 8.39 -8.12 8.83
C ALA A 574 7.92 -7.21 7.68
N ASP A 575 8.83 -6.90 6.76
CA ASP A 575 8.51 -6.27 5.48
C ASP A 575 8.65 -7.28 4.35
N ILE A 576 7.97 -7.03 3.23
CA ILE A 576 8.05 -7.84 2.02
C ILE A 576 8.79 -7.11 0.89
N ILE A 577 9.46 -7.88 0.03
CA ILE A 577 10.28 -7.35 -1.05
C ILE A 577 10.30 -8.29 -2.26
N THR A 578 10.65 -7.77 -3.41
CA THR A 578 10.85 -8.53 -4.65
C THR A 578 12.33 -8.70 -5.00
N GLY A 579 12.62 -9.61 -5.94
CA GLY A 579 13.99 -9.88 -6.39
C GLY A 579 14.70 -8.66 -6.98
N GLU A 580 13.96 -7.79 -7.66
CA GLU A 580 14.50 -6.52 -8.19
C GLU A 580 15.10 -5.66 -7.08
N SER A 581 14.37 -5.48 -6.00
CA SER A 581 14.83 -4.66 -4.86
C SER A 581 16.04 -5.28 -4.15
N VAL A 582 16.11 -6.62 -4.10
CA VAL A 582 17.29 -7.33 -3.56
C VAL A 582 18.54 -7.06 -4.40
N ARG A 583 18.41 -7.14 -5.74
CA ARG A 583 19.53 -6.93 -6.66
C ARG A 583 20.08 -5.52 -6.61
N ASP A 584 19.21 -4.56 -6.65
CA ASP A 584 19.58 -3.18 -6.99
C ASP A 584 19.89 -2.34 -5.75
N TRP A 585 19.27 -2.67 -4.59
CA TRP A 585 19.22 -1.73 -3.48
C TRP A 585 19.66 -2.26 -2.12
N LEU A 586 19.62 -3.57 -1.90
CA LEU A 586 19.93 -4.14 -0.59
C LEU A 586 21.44 -4.24 -0.38
N ARG A 587 21.92 -3.85 0.80
CA ARG A 587 23.34 -3.84 1.19
C ARG A 587 23.52 -4.50 2.55
N VAL A 588 24.78 -4.80 2.91
CA VAL A 588 25.13 -5.33 4.23
C VAL A 588 26.02 -4.32 4.96
N GLU A 589 25.60 -3.94 6.17
CA GLU A 589 26.39 -3.12 7.08
C GLU A 589 26.42 -3.79 8.45
N GLN A 590 27.62 -4.06 8.97
CA GLN A 590 27.82 -4.69 10.28
C GLN A 590 27.05 -6.01 10.46
N GLY A 591 26.95 -6.81 9.38
CA GLY A 591 26.26 -8.10 9.41
C GLY A 591 24.74 -8.03 9.33
N ARG A 592 24.14 -6.86 9.13
CA ARG A 592 22.70 -6.64 8.93
C ARG A 592 22.44 -6.16 7.52
N LEU A 593 21.29 -6.52 6.99
CA LEU A 593 20.79 -6.01 5.73
C LEU A 593 20.27 -4.58 5.93
N VAL A 594 20.63 -3.69 5.00
CA VAL A 594 20.28 -2.26 5.06
C VAL A 594 19.64 -1.85 3.74
N SER A 595 18.46 -1.26 3.81
CA SER A 595 17.74 -0.72 2.68
C SER A 595 18.08 0.77 2.41
N PRO A 596 17.68 1.34 1.25
CA PRO A 596 17.75 2.78 0.99
C PRO A 596 17.05 3.62 2.06
N GLY A 597 15.90 3.16 2.57
CA GLY A 597 15.14 3.78 3.67
C GLY A 597 15.78 3.64 5.05
N ARG A 598 17.02 3.15 5.12
CA ARG A 598 17.79 2.92 6.35
C ARG A 598 17.18 1.90 7.31
N MET A 599 16.26 1.08 6.81
CA MET A 599 15.78 -0.08 7.57
C MET A 599 16.93 -1.07 7.77
N ARG A 600 16.92 -1.75 8.90
CA ARG A 600 17.97 -2.72 9.29
C ARG A 600 17.36 -4.05 9.65
N TYR A 601 17.53 -5.04 8.78
CA TYR A 601 16.96 -6.38 8.95
C TYR A 601 18.04 -7.37 9.42
N ASP A 602 17.64 -8.27 10.30
CA ASP A 602 18.51 -9.33 10.84
C ASP A 602 18.48 -10.60 9.97
N LEU A 603 17.39 -10.80 9.25
CA LEU A 603 17.13 -11.98 8.43
C LEU A 603 16.44 -11.58 7.13
N LEU A 604 16.91 -12.13 5.99
CA LEU A 604 16.15 -12.19 4.76
C LEU A 604 15.57 -13.60 4.62
N ALA A 605 14.25 -13.68 4.54
CA ALA A 605 13.53 -14.93 4.40
C ALA A 605 13.04 -15.10 2.96
N VAL A 606 13.55 -16.11 2.25
CA VAL A 606 13.12 -16.46 0.89
C VAL A 606 11.90 -17.36 0.99
N SER A 607 10.78 -16.96 0.38
CA SER A 607 9.52 -17.72 0.41
C SER A 607 9.67 -19.11 -0.20
N PRO A 608 8.94 -20.12 0.28
CA PRO A 608 8.90 -21.43 -0.36
C PRO A 608 8.24 -21.33 -1.74
N ASP A 609 8.64 -22.26 -2.63
CA ASP A 609 8.11 -22.39 -3.99
C ASP A 609 8.22 -21.13 -4.89
N ILE A 610 9.08 -20.20 -4.49
CA ILE A 610 9.36 -18.98 -5.26
C ILE A 610 10.18 -19.30 -6.51
N PHE A 611 9.96 -18.51 -7.55
CA PHE A 611 10.85 -18.45 -8.71
C PHE A 611 11.90 -17.38 -8.46
N LEU A 612 13.19 -17.76 -8.55
CA LEU A 612 14.29 -16.79 -8.51
C LEU A 612 15.09 -16.88 -9.79
N ARG A 613 15.49 -15.73 -10.28
CA ARG A 613 16.37 -15.60 -11.44
C ARG A 613 17.85 -15.79 -11.05
N PRO A 614 18.74 -16.16 -11.97
CA PRO A 614 20.16 -16.28 -11.69
C PRO A 614 20.78 -15.02 -11.08
N GLU A 615 20.39 -13.85 -11.59
CA GLU A 615 20.86 -12.55 -11.09
C GLU A 615 20.43 -12.28 -9.63
N THR A 616 19.24 -12.73 -9.22
CA THR A 616 18.78 -12.62 -7.83
C THR A 616 19.54 -13.58 -6.92
N LEU A 617 19.78 -14.82 -7.36
CA LEU A 617 20.61 -15.77 -6.59
C LEU A 617 22.04 -15.27 -6.42
N ARG A 618 22.63 -14.65 -7.47
CA ARG A 618 23.95 -14.03 -7.40
C ARG A 618 23.98 -12.90 -6.38
N ALA A 619 22.94 -12.05 -6.35
CA ALA A 619 22.82 -10.98 -5.37
C ALA A 619 22.68 -11.54 -3.95
N LEU A 620 21.84 -12.56 -3.74
CA LEU A 620 21.70 -13.23 -2.45
C LEU A 620 23.02 -13.80 -1.95
N LYS A 621 23.77 -14.51 -2.83
CA LYS A 621 25.10 -15.05 -2.48
C LYS A 621 26.04 -13.94 -2.04
N LYS A 622 26.13 -12.84 -2.78
CA LYS A 622 26.94 -11.68 -2.44
C LYS A 622 26.60 -11.12 -1.06
N LEU A 623 25.32 -10.92 -0.79
CA LEU A 623 24.86 -10.43 0.52
C LEU A 623 25.29 -11.36 1.67
N VAL A 624 25.21 -12.68 1.48
CA VAL A 624 25.67 -13.65 2.48
C VAL A 624 27.18 -13.60 2.63
N GLU A 625 27.94 -13.52 1.54
CA GLU A 625 29.41 -13.40 1.60
C GLU A 625 29.86 -12.15 2.38
N GLU A 626 29.09 -11.06 2.30
CA GLU A 626 29.32 -9.80 3.01
C GLU A 626 28.89 -9.87 4.49
N GLY A 627 28.04 -10.83 4.89
CA GLY A 627 27.70 -11.08 6.30
C GLY A 627 26.21 -11.21 6.60
N ALA A 628 25.32 -11.18 5.62
CA ALA A 628 23.90 -11.36 5.83
C ALA A 628 23.56 -12.79 6.29
N CYS A 629 22.47 -12.90 7.04
CA CYS A 629 21.78 -14.18 7.30
C CYS A 629 20.53 -14.28 6.43
N ILE A 630 20.39 -15.39 5.72
CA ILE A 630 19.19 -15.68 4.93
C ILE A 630 18.60 -17.04 5.31
N SER A 631 17.29 -17.20 5.20
CA SER A 631 16.60 -18.50 5.21
C SER A 631 15.94 -18.72 3.86
N GLY A 632 15.77 -19.96 3.46
CA GLY A 632 15.09 -20.28 2.21
C GLY A 632 15.18 -21.75 1.85
N TYR A 633 14.62 -22.08 0.72
CA TYR A 633 14.41 -23.45 0.29
C TYR A 633 15.17 -23.76 -1.00
N TYR A 634 15.55 -25.01 -1.17
CA TYR A 634 16.11 -25.49 -2.43
C TYR A 634 15.10 -25.30 -3.55
N LEU A 635 15.48 -24.50 -4.56
CA LEU A 635 14.58 -24.13 -5.65
C LEU A 635 14.41 -25.31 -6.63
N ARG A 636 13.19 -25.53 -7.04
CA ARG A 636 12.82 -26.65 -7.92
C ARG A 636 12.61 -26.23 -9.38
N ARG A 637 12.43 -24.94 -9.64
CA ARG A 637 11.96 -24.44 -10.93
C ARG A 637 12.77 -23.23 -11.39
N TYR A 638 13.19 -23.29 -12.64
CA TYR A 638 13.87 -22.22 -13.34
C TYR A 638 12.85 -21.28 -13.98
N ALA A 639 13.07 -19.97 -13.94
CA ALA A 639 12.01 -18.97 -14.18
C ALA A 639 12.19 -18.10 -15.42
N THR A 640 13.13 -18.42 -16.34
CA THR A 640 13.41 -17.57 -17.51
C THR A 640 14.05 -18.36 -18.64
N ASN A 641 13.91 -17.89 -19.89
CA ASN A 641 14.72 -18.36 -21.02
C ASN A 641 15.94 -17.47 -21.26
N ALA A 642 16.07 -16.34 -20.54
CA ALA A 642 17.18 -15.42 -20.68
C ALA A 642 18.52 -16.10 -20.37
N GLY A 643 19.54 -15.84 -21.21
CA GLY A 643 20.89 -16.39 -21.03
C GLY A 643 21.04 -17.88 -21.35
N GLY A 644 19.96 -18.57 -21.74
CA GLY A 644 19.97 -19.94 -22.23
C GLY A 644 20.59 -20.97 -21.26
N ALA A 645 21.34 -21.93 -21.81
CA ALA A 645 21.91 -23.04 -21.03
C ALA A 645 22.98 -22.60 -20.02
N GLU A 646 23.72 -21.53 -20.30
CA GLU A 646 24.76 -21.02 -19.40
C GLU A 646 24.13 -20.41 -18.14
N ALA A 647 23.09 -19.58 -18.29
CA ALA A 647 22.37 -19.02 -17.17
C ALA A 647 21.66 -20.08 -16.32
N ARG A 648 21.17 -21.13 -16.97
CA ARG A 648 20.59 -22.27 -16.26
C ARG A 648 21.65 -23.02 -15.43
N ALA A 649 22.81 -23.30 -16.00
CA ALA A 649 23.90 -23.96 -15.27
C ALA A 649 24.38 -23.11 -14.09
N GLU A 650 24.48 -21.79 -14.27
CA GLU A 650 24.79 -20.87 -13.19
C GLU A 650 23.71 -20.89 -12.10
N TRP A 651 22.43 -20.88 -12.47
CA TRP A 651 21.33 -20.96 -11.54
C TRP A 651 21.36 -22.26 -10.70
N GLU A 652 21.62 -23.41 -11.34
CA GLU A 652 21.78 -24.69 -10.66
C GLU A 652 22.95 -24.66 -9.68
N GLN A 653 24.10 -24.14 -10.10
CA GLN A 653 25.27 -23.97 -9.24
C GLN A 653 25.00 -23.07 -8.04
N LEU A 654 24.38 -21.90 -8.24
CA LEU A 654 24.06 -20.95 -7.18
C LEU A 654 23.03 -21.52 -6.19
N ASN A 655 22.03 -22.24 -6.70
CA ASN A 655 21.04 -22.94 -5.89
C ASN A 655 21.69 -23.99 -4.98
N ASP A 656 22.62 -24.81 -5.53
CA ASP A 656 23.41 -25.78 -4.78
C ASP A 656 24.34 -25.10 -3.76
N GLU A 657 24.99 -24.01 -4.11
CA GLU A 657 25.87 -23.26 -3.20
C GLU A 657 25.10 -22.65 -2.04
N LEU A 658 23.93 -22.06 -2.28
CA LEU A 658 23.11 -21.42 -1.24
C LEU A 658 22.34 -22.44 -0.41
N PHE A 659 21.56 -23.30 -1.05
CA PHE A 659 20.59 -24.16 -0.37
C PHE A 659 21.01 -25.64 -0.31
N GLY A 660 21.97 -26.06 -1.11
CA GLY A 660 22.59 -27.37 -1.08
C GLY A 660 21.74 -28.51 -1.57
N SER A 661 20.66 -28.80 -0.87
CA SER A 661 19.69 -29.85 -1.20
C SER A 661 18.39 -29.59 -0.47
N THR A 662 17.41 -30.49 -0.57
CA THR A 662 16.15 -30.41 0.18
C THR A 662 16.27 -30.71 1.69
N ARG A 663 17.48 -30.95 2.22
CA ARG A 663 17.71 -31.24 3.63
C ARG A 663 18.02 -29.97 4.41
N LYS A 664 17.50 -29.87 5.64
CA LYS A 664 17.81 -28.77 6.54
C LYS A 664 19.29 -28.73 6.89
N SER A 665 19.91 -27.58 6.73
CA SER A 665 21.31 -27.35 7.14
C SER A 665 21.57 -25.86 7.37
N VAL A 666 22.54 -25.53 8.21
CA VAL A 666 23.05 -24.18 8.36
C VAL A 666 24.40 -24.12 7.66
N ARG A 667 24.50 -23.31 6.61
CA ARG A 667 25.70 -23.18 5.77
C ARG A 667 26.37 -21.85 6.07
N ARG A 668 27.69 -21.87 6.23
CA ARG A 668 28.51 -20.66 6.32
C ARG A 668 29.05 -20.33 4.94
N ILE A 669 28.83 -19.11 4.46
CA ILE A 669 29.31 -18.60 3.18
C ILE A 669 29.89 -17.21 3.44
N GLY A 670 31.21 -17.03 3.23
CA GLY A 670 31.86 -15.78 3.56
C GLY A 670 31.70 -15.43 5.06
N LYS A 671 31.17 -14.24 5.34
CA LYS A 671 30.95 -13.76 6.72
C LYS A 671 29.54 -14.09 7.24
N GLY A 672 28.61 -14.50 6.36
CA GLY A 672 27.21 -14.72 6.69
C GLY A 672 26.81 -16.18 6.82
N CYS A 673 25.51 -16.42 6.80
CA CYS A 673 24.94 -17.76 6.93
C CYS A 673 23.66 -17.93 6.13
N VAL A 674 23.45 -19.19 5.67
CA VAL A 674 22.21 -19.62 5.03
C VAL A 674 21.56 -20.72 5.88
N PHE A 675 20.36 -20.48 6.32
CA PHE A 675 19.48 -21.47 6.95
C PHE A 675 18.72 -22.19 5.82
N ALA A 676 19.40 -23.16 5.20
CA ALA A 676 18.88 -23.89 4.05
C ALA A 676 17.76 -24.82 4.48
N ASN A 677 16.60 -24.71 3.81
CA ASN A 677 15.36 -25.44 4.06
C ASN A 677 14.78 -25.23 5.48
N HIS A 678 15.04 -24.06 6.06
CA HIS A 678 14.40 -23.62 7.29
C HIS A 678 13.35 -22.53 6.98
N SER A 679 12.26 -22.55 7.75
CA SER A 679 11.30 -21.45 7.72
C SER A 679 11.89 -20.15 8.30
N ALA A 680 11.23 -19.02 8.05
CA ALA A 680 11.60 -17.75 8.66
C ALA A 680 11.54 -17.84 10.20
N LEU A 681 10.54 -18.54 10.74
CA LEU A 681 10.38 -18.77 12.17
C LEU A 681 11.60 -19.51 12.76
N GLU A 682 11.95 -20.66 12.18
CA GLU A 682 13.10 -21.48 12.65
C GLU A 682 14.43 -20.72 12.57
N ALA A 683 14.64 -19.94 11.52
CA ALA A 683 15.84 -19.13 11.35
C ALA A 683 15.88 -17.97 12.35
N ALA A 684 14.75 -17.30 12.60
CA ALA A 684 14.64 -16.24 13.58
C ALA A 684 14.91 -16.74 15.01
N GLU A 685 14.40 -17.92 15.37
CA GLU A 685 14.68 -18.58 16.64
C GLU A 685 16.18 -18.88 16.80
N ALA A 686 16.81 -19.43 15.75
CA ALA A 686 18.26 -19.72 15.75
C ALA A 686 19.11 -18.46 15.88
N LEU A 687 18.67 -17.34 15.29
CA LEU A 687 19.29 -16.02 15.40
C LEU A 687 18.95 -15.30 16.70
N LYS A 688 18.04 -15.86 17.52
CA LYS A 688 17.53 -15.25 18.76
C LYS A 688 16.91 -13.86 18.52
N ILE A 689 16.14 -13.71 17.45
CA ILE A 689 15.35 -12.52 17.20
C ILE A 689 14.21 -12.51 18.20
N ALA A 690 14.39 -11.73 19.26
CA ALA A 690 13.44 -11.70 20.37
C ALA A 690 12.17 -10.91 19.99
N PRO A 691 11.01 -11.28 20.55
CA PRO A 691 9.79 -10.48 20.45
C PRO A 691 10.00 -9.06 20.97
N ALA A 692 9.62 -8.05 20.20
CA ALA A 692 9.72 -6.65 20.62
C ALA A 692 8.76 -6.31 21.77
N PHE A 693 7.64 -7.01 21.85
CA PHE A 693 6.58 -6.78 22.81
C PHE A 693 5.94 -8.10 23.28
N THR A 694 5.56 -8.17 24.55
CA THR A 694 4.71 -9.24 25.08
C THR A 694 3.64 -8.67 25.99
N PRO A 695 2.35 -9.01 25.78
CA PRO A 695 1.24 -8.44 26.54
C PRO A 695 1.01 -9.15 27.91
N GLY A 696 1.85 -10.11 28.31
CA GLY A 696 1.63 -10.88 29.53
C GLY A 696 0.26 -11.58 29.52
N THR A 697 -0.63 -11.19 30.42
CA THR A 697 -2.01 -11.72 30.52
C THR A 697 -3.01 -11.04 29.59
N GLY A 698 -2.59 -9.99 28.85
CA GLY A 698 -3.46 -9.28 27.91
C GLY A 698 -3.91 -10.17 26.76
N ARG A 699 -5.17 -10.06 26.36
CA ARG A 699 -5.76 -10.83 25.26
C ARG A 699 -6.03 -9.92 24.07
N ASN A 700 -5.68 -10.37 22.88
CA ASN A 700 -5.88 -9.60 21.64
C ASN A 700 -5.38 -8.14 21.76
N ILE A 701 -4.17 -7.97 22.34
CA ILE A 701 -3.50 -6.67 22.37
C ILE A 701 -2.73 -6.54 21.06
N GLN A 702 -3.23 -5.69 20.18
CA GLN A 702 -2.58 -5.35 18.91
C GLN A 702 -1.56 -4.25 19.16
N TRP A 703 -0.48 -4.21 18.36
CA TRP A 703 0.59 -3.26 18.59
C TRP A 703 1.43 -3.00 17.35
N THR A 704 2.12 -1.86 17.35
CA THR A 704 3.24 -1.58 16.44
C THR A 704 4.34 -0.84 17.19
N LYS A 705 5.56 -0.82 16.64
CA LYS A 705 6.74 -0.22 17.24
C LYS A 705 7.44 0.70 16.25
N ARG A 706 7.89 1.85 16.76
CA ARG A 706 8.75 2.76 16.00
C ARG A 706 9.96 3.15 16.85
N ILE A 707 11.05 3.50 16.16
CA ILE A 707 12.33 3.87 16.78
C ILE A 707 12.85 5.14 16.12
N HIS A 708 13.59 5.93 16.88
CA HIS A 708 14.31 7.10 16.40
C HIS A 708 15.81 7.00 16.71
N ALA A 709 16.64 7.68 15.94
CA ALA A 709 18.11 7.58 16.04
C ALA A 709 18.68 8.10 17.36
N ASP A 710 17.99 9.00 18.05
CA ASP A 710 18.38 9.49 19.38
C ASP A 710 18.16 8.48 20.51
N GLY A 711 17.54 7.35 20.20
CA GLY A 711 17.23 6.27 21.14
C GLY A 711 15.81 6.27 21.68
N ASP A 712 14.97 7.20 21.27
CA ASP A 712 13.54 7.18 21.59
C ASP A 712 12.86 6.01 20.89
N VAL A 713 11.99 5.31 21.64
CA VAL A 713 11.23 4.15 21.17
C VAL A 713 9.79 4.31 21.61
N TRP A 714 8.84 4.05 20.72
CA TRP A 714 7.43 4.05 21.13
C TRP A 714 6.66 2.89 20.53
N TYR A 715 5.69 2.45 21.30
CA TYR A 715 4.74 1.42 20.94
C TYR A 715 3.34 2.01 20.92
N TRP A 716 2.56 1.65 19.96
CA TRP A 716 1.13 1.91 19.96
C TRP A 716 0.42 0.61 20.28
N LEU A 717 -0.36 0.59 21.36
CA LEU A 717 -1.08 -0.57 21.87
C LEU A 717 -2.57 -0.35 21.74
N ILE A 718 -3.30 -1.35 21.25
CA ILE A 718 -4.76 -1.32 21.11
C ILE A 718 -5.36 -2.54 21.79
N ASN A 719 -6.41 -2.34 22.58
CA ASN A 719 -7.26 -3.40 23.09
C ASN A 719 -8.29 -3.80 22.02
N GLY A 720 -8.08 -4.92 21.33
CA GLY A 720 -8.99 -5.45 20.30
C GLY A 720 -10.22 -6.19 20.87
N THR A 721 -10.61 -5.95 22.14
CA THR A 721 -11.75 -6.61 22.76
C THR A 721 -12.78 -5.61 23.29
N ASP A 722 -14.00 -6.09 23.50
CA ASP A 722 -15.12 -5.37 24.10
C ASP A 722 -15.07 -5.25 25.64
N SER A 723 -13.98 -5.71 26.24
CA SER A 723 -13.78 -5.74 27.69
C SER A 723 -12.57 -4.90 28.08
N ALA A 724 -12.64 -4.21 29.22
CA ALA A 724 -11.47 -3.55 29.79
C ALA A 724 -10.42 -4.58 30.20
N GLN A 725 -9.17 -4.30 29.90
CA GLN A 725 -8.05 -5.19 30.23
C GLN A 725 -6.99 -4.47 31.06
N THR A 726 -6.51 -5.14 32.06
CA THR A 726 -5.33 -4.75 32.85
C THR A 726 -4.29 -5.87 32.76
N PHE A 727 -3.11 -5.54 32.27
CA PHE A 727 -2.06 -6.51 32.01
C PHE A 727 -0.67 -5.91 32.25
N THR A 728 0.32 -6.76 32.29
CA THR A 728 1.73 -6.36 32.42
C THR A 728 2.40 -6.49 31.07
N ALA A 729 2.69 -5.34 30.45
CA ALA A 729 3.36 -5.26 29.16
C ALA A 729 4.88 -5.30 29.33
N SER A 730 5.58 -6.11 28.54
CA SER A 730 7.03 -6.19 28.52
C SER A 730 7.58 -5.74 27.16
N PHE A 731 8.46 -4.75 27.19
CA PHE A 731 9.05 -4.06 26.03
C PHE A 731 10.55 -4.33 25.94
N ASP A 732 11.10 -4.49 24.75
CA ASP A 732 12.54 -4.67 24.49
C ASP A 732 13.34 -3.36 24.59
N VAL A 733 13.12 -2.60 25.64
CA VAL A 733 13.75 -1.31 25.92
C VAL A 733 14.41 -1.32 27.30
N GLN A 734 15.63 -0.80 27.37
CA GLN A 734 16.39 -0.69 28.63
C GLN A 734 16.63 0.76 29.06
N ARG A 735 16.64 1.00 30.35
CA ARG A 735 17.14 2.22 31.01
C ARG A 735 16.56 3.52 30.50
N SER A 736 15.29 3.50 30.06
CA SER A 736 14.55 4.65 29.60
C SER A 736 13.25 4.82 30.38
N ALA A 737 12.78 6.06 30.51
CA ALA A 737 11.57 6.37 31.26
C ALA A 737 10.34 6.24 30.35
N PRO A 738 9.38 5.33 30.65
CA PRO A 738 8.14 5.23 29.91
C PRO A 738 7.19 6.38 30.23
N SER A 739 6.44 6.82 29.21
CA SER A 739 5.31 7.74 29.32
C SER A 739 4.14 7.28 28.45
N PHE A 740 2.93 7.55 28.92
CA PHE A 740 1.70 7.25 28.20
C PHE A 740 1.24 8.49 27.43
N TRP A 741 1.09 8.37 26.13
CA TRP A 741 0.56 9.42 25.26
C TRP A 741 -0.81 9.01 24.75
N ASN A 742 -1.83 9.78 25.10
CA ASN A 742 -3.23 9.47 24.80
C ASN A 742 -3.71 10.27 23.60
N ALA A 743 -4.05 9.59 22.50
CA ALA A 743 -4.49 10.22 21.25
C ALA A 743 -5.87 10.87 21.39
N GLU A 744 -6.77 10.38 22.25
CA GLU A 744 -8.08 10.99 22.44
C GLU A 744 -7.97 12.36 23.11
N THR A 745 -7.10 12.50 24.10
CA THR A 745 -6.95 13.73 24.89
C THR A 745 -5.80 14.65 24.43
N GLY A 746 -4.82 14.11 23.68
CA GLY A 746 -3.60 14.82 23.30
C GLY A 746 -2.65 15.08 24.46
N THR A 747 -2.70 14.26 25.51
CA THR A 747 -1.88 14.42 26.72
C THR A 747 -0.81 13.36 26.83
N ALA A 748 0.28 13.71 27.52
CA ALA A 748 1.34 12.80 27.89
C ALA A 748 1.48 12.73 29.40
N THR A 749 1.56 11.50 29.94
CA THR A 749 1.69 11.27 31.38
C THR A 749 2.84 10.31 31.64
N PRO A 750 3.87 10.68 32.43
CA PRO A 750 4.93 9.77 32.83
C PRO A 750 4.36 8.54 33.55
N ALA A 751 4.86 7.34 33.25
CA ALA A 751 4.51 6.15 34.00
C ALA A 751 5.12 6.21 35.42
N ALA A 752 4.26 6.11 36.43
CA ALA A 752 4.71 6.10 37.84
C ALA A 752 5.23 4.72 38.28
N VAL A 753 4.76 3.64 37.62
CA VAL A 753 5.07 2.25 37.96
C VAL A 753 5.69 1.55 36.78
N TYR A 754 6.91 1.07 36.90
CA TYR A 754 7.57 0.17 35.95
C TYR A 754 8.80 -0.49 36.60
N ARG A 755 9.35 -1.51 35.96
CA ARG A 755 10.58 -2.16 36.42
C ARG A 755 11.44 -2.67 35.28
N GLN A 756 12.72 -2.79 35.53
CA GLN A 756 13.65 -3.42 34.58
C GLN A 756 13.74 -4.93 34.89
N GLU A 757 13.63 -5.76 33.85
CA GLU A 757 13.82 -7.21 33.89
C GLU A 757 14.83 -7.62 32.84
N GLY A 758 16.10 -7.74 33.18
CA GLY A 758 17.19 -7.96 32.23
C GLY A 758 17.29 -6.83 31.22
N GLU A 759 17.06 -7.16 29.94
CA GLU A 759 17.10 -6.20 28.82
C GLU A 759 15.73 -5.60 28.48
N ARG A 760 14.73 -5.79 29.32
CA ARG A 760 13.36 -5.39 29.05
C ARG A 760 12.82 -4.48 30.17
N THR A 761 11.94 -3.56 29.77
CA THR A 761 11.15 -2.76 30.68
C THR A 761 9.73 -3.30 30.76
N VAL A 762 9.26 -3.51 31.97
CA VAL A 762 7.94 -4.06 32.28
C VAL A 762 7.05 -2.97 32.86
N VAL A 763 5.91 -2.71 32.22
CA VAL A 763 4.99 -1.62 32.57
C VAL A 763 3.57 -2.17 32.74
N PRO A 764 2.85 -1.87 33.81
CA PRO A 764 1.44 -2.16 33.92
C PRO A 764 0.63 -1.23 33.03
N VAL A 765 -0.30 -1.80 32.25
CA VAL A 765 -1.17 -1.07 31.30
C VAL A 765 -2.62 -1.43 31.54
N THR A 766 -3.50 -0.43 31.57
CA THR A 766 -4.95 -0.63 31.59
C THR A 766 -5.59 0.06 30.41
N LEU A 767 -6.34 -0.68 29.60
CA LEU A 767 -7.06 -0.19 28.44
C LEU A 767 -8.56 -0.51 28.57
N ALA A 768 -9.40 0.50 28.36
CA ALA A 768 -10.84 0.31 28.21
C ALA A 768 -11.16 -0.52 26.95
N PRO A 769 -12.40 -0.99 26.75
CA PRO A 769 -12.81 -1.66 25.52
C PRO A 769 -12.46 -0.81 24.29
N TYR A 770 -11.80 -1.43 23.30
CA TYR A 770 -11.38 -0.79 22.05
C TYR A 770 -10.54 0.50 22.19
N ALA A 771 -9.97 0.73 23.39
CA ALA A 771 -9.09 1.85 23.65
C ALA A 771 -7.67 1.55 23.22
N ASP A 772 -6.91 2.61 22.99
CA ASP A 772 -5.50 2.57 22.61
C ASP A 772 -4.66 3.52 23.46
N ILE A 773 -3.34 3.33 23.42
CA ILE A 773 -2.37 4.18 24.07
C ILE A 773 -1.01 4.07 23.38
N PHE A 774 -0.28 5.16 23.28
CA PHE A 774 1.14 5.12 22.98
C PHE A 774 1.95 5.00 24.28
N VAL A 775 2.95 4.12 24.27
CA VAL A 775 3.95 4.01 25.34
C VAL A 775 5.27 4.46 24.75
N LEU A 776 5.68 5.68 25.10
CA LEU A 776 6.92 6.28 24.62
C LEU A 776 8.02 6.12 25.70
N PHE A 777 9.16 5.60 25.29
CA PHE A 777 10.37 5.49 26.08
C PHE A 777 11.36 6.54 25.58
N SER A 778 11.65 7.55 26.43
CA SER A 778 12.57 8.62 26.09
C SER A 778 13.37 9.08 27.31
N GLY A 779 14.58 9.58 27.04
CA GLY A 779 15.47 10.12 28.07
C GLY A 779 15.94 9.07 29.08
N LYS A 780 16.50 9.55 30.20
CA LYS A 780 17.04 8.67 31.27
C LYS A 780 15.93 8.23 32.21
N GLU A 781 16.14 7.07 32.82
CA GLU A 781 15.32 6.54 33.88
C GLU A 781 15.11 7.58 34.99
N ARG A 782 13.88 7.68 35.50
CA ARG A 782 13.49 8.59 36.59
C ARG A 782 13.15 7.77 37.87
N LEU A 783 13.08 8.46 39.02
CA LEU A 783 12.58 7.84 40.22
C LEU A 783 11.14 7.36 40.02
N HIS A 784 10.88 6.09 40.24
CA HIS A 784 9.60 5.46 39.98
C HIS A 784 9.33 4.33 41.02
N ILE A 785 8.10 3.84 41.02
CA ILE A 785 7.70 2.70 41.82
C ILE A 785 8.11 1.42 41.08
N ALA A 786 9.07 0.68 41.66
CA ALA A 786 9.54 -0.58 41.10
C ALA A 786 8.67 -1.77 41.56
N ARG A 787 8.15 -1.69 42.80
CA ARG A 787 7.25 -2.71 43.39
C ARG A 787 6.27 -2.05 44.36
N CYS A 788 5.08 -2.62 44.51
CA CYS A 788 4.12 -2.23 45.54
C CYS A 788 3.51 -3.45 46.23
N LYS A 789 3.15 -3.27 47.48
CA LYS A 789 2.47 -4.25 48.29
C LYS A 789 1.24 -3.59 48.94
N SER A 790 0.05 -4.06 48.59
CA SER A 790 -1.19 -3.58 49.21
C SER A 790 -1.38 -4.30 50.54
N THR A 791 -1.79 -3.55 51.57
CA THR A 791 -2.09 -4.08 52.88
C THR A 791 -3.60 -4.12 53.16
N SER A 792 -4.44 -3.88 52.14
CA SER A 792 -5.91 -4.04 52.33
C SER A 792 -6.30 -5.52 52.35
N SER A 793 -7.20 -5.88 53.26
CA SER A 793 -7.55 -7.26 53.64
C SER A 793 -8.36 -8.09 52.64
N ASP A 794 -8.57 -7.60 51.45
CA ASP A 794 -9.42 -8.27 50.45
C ASP A 794 -8.65 -8.59 49.16
N THR A 795 -7.68 -9.47 49.26
CA THR A 795 -7.34 -10.44 48.17
C THR A 795 -6.08 -11.20 48.56
N ALA A 796 -6.12 -12.52 48.48
CA ALA A 796 -5.00 -13.41 48.74
C ALA A 796 -3.80 -13.01 47.87
N ALA A 797 -2.70 -12.61 48.48
CA ALA A 797 -1.44 -12.38 47.83
C ALA A 797 -0.95 -13.71 47.22
N THR A 798 -1.04 -13.85 45.91
CA THR A 798 -0.30 -14.91 45.22
C THR A 798 1.13 -14.44 45.06
N ASP A 799 2.05 -15.17 45.66
CA ASP A 799 3.49 -14.98 45.54
C ASP A 799 3.89 -14.91 44.03
N GLY A 800 4.49 -13.80 43.64
CA GLY A 800 5.17 -13.63 42.34
C GLY A 800 4.51 -12.76 41.28
N GLY A 801 3.30 -12.23 41.48
CA GLY A 801 2.66 -11.30 40.55
C GLY A 801 2.91 -9.82 40.89
N PRO A 802 2.82 -8.88 39.91
CA PRO A 802 2.97 -7.45 40.19
C PRO A 802 1.76 -6.94 40.98
N ALA A 803 1.89 -6.84 42.30
CA ALA A 803 0.84 -6.34 43.22
C ALA A 803 0.41 -4.87 42.93
N CYS A 804 1.03 -4.21 41.93
CA CYS A 804 0.73 -2.84 41.55
C CYS A 804 -0.44 -2.71 40.56
N LEU A 805 -1.09 -3.81 40.15
CA LEU A 805 -2.17 -3.80 39.16
C LEU A 805 -3.56 -3.69 39.77
N ASN A 806 -3.67 -3.24 41.05
CA ASN A 806 -4.97 -3.06 41.62
C ASN A 806 -5.64 -1.81 41.02
N PRO A 807 -6.73 -1.94 40.19
CA PRO A 807 -7.44 -0.81 39.62
C PRO A 807 -8.03 0.15 40.65
N SER A 808 -8.14 -0.28 41.92
CA SER A 808 -8.61 0.54 43.04
C SER A 808 -7.56 1.51 43.61
N GLN A 809 -6.32 1.46 43.13
CA GLN A 809 -5.23 2.36 43.58
C GLN A 809 -4.37 2.83 42.41
N PRO A 810 -4.84 3.81 41.62
CA PRO A 810 -4.05 4.36 40.54
C PRO A 810 -2.84 5.14 41.07
N PHE A 811 -1.71 4.84 40.47
CA PHE A 811 -0.47 5.58 40.70
C PHE A 811 -0.27 6.57 39.56
N ARG A 812 0.23 7.75 39.88
CA ARG A 812 0.58 8.76 38.88
C ARG A 812 1.89 9.45 39.25
N THR A 813 2.46 10.16 38.30
CA THR A 813 3.61 11.02 38.54
C THR A 813 3.13 12.45 38.71
N ALA A 814 3.49 13.07 39.83
CA ALA A 814 3.20 14.48 40.09
C ALA A 814 3.97 15.43 39.15
N PRO A 815 3.58 16.71 39.02
CA PRO A 815 4.31 17.69 38.23
C PRO A 815 5.78 17.89 38.66
N ASP A 816 6.13 17.62 39.94
CA ASP A 816 7.50 17.66 40.43
C ASP A 816 8.31 16.37 40.16
N GLY A 817 7.71 15.41 39.41
CA GLY A 817 8.36 14.14 39.04
C GLY A 817 8.29 13.04 40.07
N LYS A 818 7.64 13.26 41.20
CA LYS A 818 7.51 12.23 42.26
C LYS A 818 6.29 11.34 42.03
N PRO A 819 6.38 10.05 42.38
CA PRO A 819 5.23 9.16 42.40
C PRO A 819 4.17 9.59 43.43
N GLU A 820 2.90 9.60 43.00
CA GLU A 820 1.72 9.80 43.85
C GLU A 820 0.81 8.59 43.79
N VAL A 821 0.06 8.35 44.86
CA VAL A 821 -1.01 7.34 44.87
C VAL A 821 -2.34 7.98 45.21
N GLU A 822 -3.38 7.56 44.52
CA GLU A 822 -4.75 8.01 44.74
C GLU A 822 -5.52 6.91 45.49
N PHE A 823 -6.21 7.27 46.56
CA PHE A 823 -7.01 6.34 47.34
C PHE A 823 -8.51 6.61 47.13
N PHE A 824 -9.26 5.56 46.89
CA PHE A 824 -10.73 5.60 46.75
C PHE A 824 -11.44 4.97 47.93
N ALA A 825 -10.71 4.39 48.88
CA ALA A 825 -11.18 3.86 50.16
C ALA A 825 -10.05 4.05 51.18
N PRO A 826 -10.39 4.09 52.52
CA PRO A 826 -9.37 4.04 53.54
C PRO A 826 -8.45 2.82 53.39
N GLY A 827 -7.17 3.01 53.57
CA GLY A 827 -6.19 1.94 53.38
C GLY A 827 -4.75 2.44 53.38
N SER A 828 -3.82 1.53 53.20
CA SER A 828 -2.40 1.84 53.08
C SER A 828 -1.76 1.05 51.93
N VAL A 829 -0.69 1.60 51.38
CA VAL A 829 0.14 0.95 50.39
C VAL A 829 1.62 1.18 50.73
N GLU A 830 2.39 0.10 50.69
CA GLU A 830 3.84 0.13 50.77
C GLU A 830 4.43 0.01 49.39
N VAL A 831 5.31 0.93 49.00
CA VAL A 831 5.98 0.95 47.71
C VAL A 831 7.48 0.91 47.86
N GLN A 832 8.17 0.16 47.04
CA GLN A 832 9.61 0.22 46.84
C GLN A 832 9.92 1.03 45.61
N LEU A 833 10.70 2.07 45.76
CA LEU A 833 11.14 2.92 44.64
C LEU A 833 12.36 2.33 43.94
N SER A 834 12.69 2.87 42.77
CA SER A 834 13.81 2.41 41.92
C SER A 834 15.19 2.60 42.57
N ASP A 835 15.31 3.49 43.55
CA ASP A 835 16.49 3.68 44.37
C ASP A 835 16.56 2.69 45.59
N ALA A 836 15.70 1.67 45.56
CA ALA A 836 15.52 0.67 46.64
C ALA A 836 14.92 1.22 47.96
N SER A 837 14.61 2.52 48.04
CA SER A 837 13.95 3.06 49.24
C SER A 837 12.51 2.58 49.32
N VAL A 838 12.04 2.35 50.57
CA VAL A 838 10.66 1.93 50.85
C VAL A 838 9.88 3.12 51.39
N ARG A 839 8.66 3.30 50.91
CA ARG A 839 7.74 4.34 51.38
C ARG A 839 6.37 3.74 51.64
N THR A 840 5.67 4.25 52.65
CA THR A 840 4.29 3.88 52.93
C THR A 840 3.39 5.10 52.82
N ALA A 841 2.36 5.00 51.99
CA ALA A 841 1.29 5.98 51.90
C ALA A 841 0.03 5.40 52.59
N TYR A 842 -0.73 6.23 53.31
CA TYR A 842 -1.98 5.78 53.95
C TYR A 842 -3.03 6.87 54.01
N VAL A 843 -4.30 6.46 53.94
CA VAL A 843 -5.47 7.34 54.11
C VAL A 843 -6.41 6.70 55.14
N THR A 844 -6.80 7.45 56.14
CA THR A 844 -7.70 6.98 57.22
C THR A 844 -9.16 7.27 56.94
N GLY A 845 -9.48 8.18 56.04
CA GLY A 845 -10.86 8.51 55.66
C GLY A 845 -10.89 9.23 54.31
N ILE A 846 -11.97 8.99 53.57
CA ILE A 846 -12.27 9.66 52.29
C ILE A 846 -13.54 10.47 52.47
N PRO A 847 -13.61 11.70 51.98
CA PRO A 847 -14.83 12.50 52.00
C PRO A 847 -16.01 11.74 51.37
N ALA A 848 -17.20 11.82 51.98
CA ALA A 848 -18.39 11.23 51.41
C ALA A 848 -18.68 11.85 50.03
N PRO A 849 -19.18 11.06 49.07
CA PRO A 849 -19.57 11.59 47.75
C PRO A 849 -20.58 12.74 47.94
N ILE A 850 -20.35 13.82 47.19
CA ILE A 850 -21.35 14.92 47.12
C ILE A 850 -22.38 14.55 46.11
N GLU A 851 -23.63 14.37 46.54
CA GLU A 851 -24.73 14.11 45.63
C GLU A 851 -25.20 15.43 44.97
N LEU A 852 -25.12 15.48 43.64
CA LEU A 852 -25.60 16.62 42.88
C LEU A 852 -27.13 16.51 42.73
N THR A 853 -27.90 17.17 43.58
CA THR A 853 -29.33 17.11 43.63
C THR A 853 -30.07 18.08 42.69
N ARG A 854 -29.33 18.92 41.94
CA ARG A 854 -29.95 19.80 40.94
C ARG A 854 -30.16 19.11 39.60
N PRO A 855 -31.37 19.19 38.99
CA PRO A 855 -31.59 18.65 37.67
C PRO A 855 -30.70 19.36 36.65
N SER A 856 -29.92 18.62 35.89
CA SER A 856 -29.16 19.17 34.78
C SER A 856 -30.12 19.59 33.67
N GLN A 857 -30.06 20.85 33.24
CA GLN A 857 -30.73 21.28 32.02
C GLN A 857 -29.83 20.86 30.84
N SER A 858 -30.28 19.86 30.09
CA SER A 858 -29.65 19.58 28.78
C SER A 858 -30.24 20.57 27.77
N ASN A 859 -29.38 21.44 27.24
CA ASN A 859 -29.74 22.22 26.07
C ASN A 859 -29.49 21.33 24.83
N SER A 860 -30.58 20.81 24.26
CA SER A 860 -30.51 20.26 22.91
C SER A 860 -30.39 21.45 21.93
N MET A 861 -29.32 21.54 21.16
CA MET A 861 -29.22 22.49 20.07
C MET A 861 -30.27 22.11 19.00
N ASN A 862 -31.29 22.94 18.86
CA ASN A 862 -32.24 22.86 17.76
C ASN A 862 -31.80 23.82 16.64
N ASN A 863 -31.38 23.28 15.55
CA ASN A 863 -31.41 23.99 14.26
C ASN A 863 -32.73 23.60 13.57
N GLY A 864 -33.75 24.41 13.76
CA GLY A 864 -34.99 24.34 13.00
C GLY A 864 -36.23 23.97 13.83
N ALA A 865 -37.10 24.93 14.06
CA ALA A 865 -38.42 24.94 14.66
C ALA A 865 -38.51 24.77 16.18
N PRO A 866 -39.28 25.61 16.88
CA PRO A 866 -39.43 25.55 18.33
C PRO A 866 -40.25 24.33 18.73
N ARG A 867 -39.63 23.36 19.36
CA ARG A 867 -40.33 22.32 20.10
C ARG A 867 -40.48 22.71 21.58
N PRO A 868 -41.54 22.34 22.22
CA PRO A 868 -41.82 22.74 23.60
C PRO A 868 -40.75 22.14 24.55
N LYS A 869 -40.35 22.92 25.53
CA LYS A 869 -39.49 22.52 26.62
C LYS A 869 -40.05 21.30 27.33
N CYS A 870 -39.46 20.13 27.13
CA CYS A 870 -39.75 18.97 27.96
C CYS A 870 -38.97 19.11 29.28
N ALA A 871 -39.63 19.44 30.34
CA ALA A 871 -39.11 19.20 31.67
C ALA A 871 -39.30 17.71 31.97
N SER A 872 -38.19 16.93 31.98
CA SER A 872 -38.25 15.55 32.46
C SER A 872 -38.21 15.57 33.97
N THR A 873 -39.31 15.27 34.58
CA THR A 873 -39.48 15.02 36.03
C THR A 873 -39.43 13.51 36.34
N ALA A 874 -38.59 12.77 35.73
CA ALA A 874 -38.31 11.38 36.10
C ALA A 874 -36.82 11.09 35.86
N SER A 875 -36.09 10.95 36.93
CA SER A 875 -34.78 10.36 36.94
C SER A 875 -34.89 8.88 36.60
N THR A 876 -34.74 8.54 35.31
CA THR A 876 -34.22 7.21 34.97
C THR A 876 -32.75 7.20 35.39
N PRO A 877 -32.21 6.16 36.05
CA PRO A 877 -30.85 6.12 36.44
C PRO A 877 -29.98 5.93 35.20
N GLY A 878 -29.72 7.02 34.48
CA GLY A 878 -28.57 7.14 33.65
C GLY A 878 -27.38 7.05 34.59
N ARG A 879 -26.41 6.19 34.30
CA ARG A 879 -25.20 6.03 35.08
C ARG A 879 -24.59 7.40 35.37
N SER A 880 -24.91 7.92 36.57
CA SER A 880 -24.21 9.04 37.14
C SER A 880 -22.79 8.59 37.35
N THR A 881 -21.86 9.05 36.58
CA THR A 881 -20.45 8.94 36.92
C THR A 881 -20.26 9.78 38.18
N PRO A 882 -20.04 9.19 39.35
CA PRO A 882 -19.85 9.98 40.54
C PRO A 882 -18.61 10.84 40.37
N ILE A 883 -18.71 12.13 40.67
CA ILE A 883 -17.54 12.97 40.83
C ILE A 883 -16.83 12.38 42.07
N ARG A 884 -15.79 11.61 41.85
CA ARG A 884 -14.96 11.02 42.91
C ARG A 884 -14.03 12.11 43.42
N VAL A 885 -14.23 12.50 44.67
CA VAL A 885 -13.24 13.28 45.41
C VAL A 885 -12.26 12.28 46.03
N SER A 886 -11.03 12.28 45.57
CA SER A 886 -9.97 11.41 46.08
C SER A 886 -9.03 12.19 46.95
N ALA A 887 -8.53 11.57 48.03
CA ALA A 887 -7.44 12.13 48.81
C ALA A 887 -6.09 11.77 48.15
N ILE A 888 -5.28 12.75 47.80
CA ILE A 888 -3.97 12.55 47.19
C ILE A 888 -2.92 12.63 48.29
N THR A 889 -2.15 11.56 48.42
CA THR A 889 -1.03 11.54 49.37
C THR A 889 0.28 11.42 48.58
N ARG A 890 1.19 12.38 48.79
CA ARG A 890 2.55 12.33 48.18
C ARG A 890 3.45 11.40 49.01
N ALA A 891 4.09 10.48 48.31
CA ALA A 891 5.04 9.55 48.92
C ALA A 891 6.45 10.15 49.03
#